data_8507f9291f0c00927f46e01dfe430583
#
_entry.id   8507f9291f0c00927f46e01dfe430583
#
_cell.length_a   1.000
_cell.length_b   1.000
_cell.length_c   1.000
_cell.angle_alpha   90.00
_cell.angle_beta   90.00
_cell.angle_gamma   90.00
#
_symmetry.space_group_name_H-M   'P 1'
#
loop_
_entity.id
_entity.type
_entity.pdbx_description
1 polymer ?
#
loop_
_entity_poly.entity_id
_entity_poly.type
_entity_poly.pdbx_seq_one_letter_code
_entity_poly.pdbx_strand_id
1 'polypeptide(L)'
;MPSFLRLAALLVLLAPVVSAQERKLVSPKSPDQVGVVCHVKVLSDKVPDMTNLETWKKHWIKDGMSDAQKAMAVWKTVRTFQHQEAPPNEYLQNETAVQDPFKIFNVYGYSLCSIASCDVECLARYAGLKARGRIINSHSVPEIFYDGDWHLLDGSLLCYFPKADGKLASVDEMMAGIKDWYEKNPGYKKNNDKLLQFMRGGGWKKGPEVLSRCPSYDENGWLEAATHGWYSTMQEYDGSANGIYEYGYSQGYEVNIRLRAGERLTRNWSNKGLHVNMNGGGGEPGCMKMKTGESSLRYTPKDGDLAPGRVGNGSLEYDMPVTTPAYKGGALSMENLEDGRARVKDAAKPGVLVVRMPTSYVYLTGKLKFTASGPVTVSFSDNNGMDWKSLSELTSPGPQEIDLSPLVLRRYDYRVKFEFKGPGAGLDTLRFEHDIQNSQRALPAFAAGKNTLTFSAGPAESTVTVEGSVNGDAKGKNVLYTDFHPEANGMEGCWFQGKGDITFPVATPGDMTRLRFGTQFRARDGKDGIDYQVSFDGGKTWKAAGRAAGPTPGDCQYVTFSDVPAGTREAKVRFSGTSRNATGFLNLRIDADYKEPAGGFRPVKVTYRWDEDGKAKEQVFVAKKADETWTVTCAAKPVMKSVVMELAD
;
A
#
# COMPACT_ATOMS: atom_id res chain seq x y z
N MET A 1 -63.27 52.80 -25.21
CA MET A 1 -64.07 51.90 -24.39
C MET A 1 -63.45 50.56 -24.29
N PRO A 2 -63.43 49.90 -23.12
CA PRO A 2 -62.49 50.16 -22.06
C PRO A 2 -61.49 49.02 -21.92
N SER A 3 -60.34 49.42 -21.33
CA SER A 3 -59.21 48.61 -20.90
C SER A 3 -59.55 47.52 -19.89
N PHE A 4 -58.92 46.34 -20.02
CA PHE A 4 -58.82 45.36 -18.94
C PHE A 4 -57.33 45.16 -18.63
N LEU A 5 -56.88 45.79 -17.56
CA LEU A 5 -55.65 45.43 -16.85
C LEU A 5 -55.82 44.05 -16.22
N ARG A 6 -54.95 43.10 -16.55
CA ARG A 6 -54.77 41.90 -15.74
C ARG A 6 -53.49 42.03 -14.91
N LEU A 7 -53.69 42.15 -13.62
CA LEU A 7 -52.68 42.08 -12.59
C LEU A 7 -52.15 40.61 -12.51
N ALA A 8 -50.90 40.37 -12.89
CA ALA A 8 -50.26 39.10 -12.62
C ALA A 8 -49.58 39.21 -11.25
N ALA A 9 -50.12 38.53 -10.28
CA ALA A 9 -49.49 38.36 -8.97
C ALA A 9 -48.28 37.44 -9.08
N LEU A 10 -47.09 37.96 -8.89
CA LEU A 10 -45.85 37.21 -8.81
C LEU A 10 -45.78 36.60 -7.42
N LEU A 11 -46.09 35.31 -7.30
CA LEU A 11 -45.79 34.51 -6.09
C LEU A 11 -44.30 34.26 -6.05
N VAL A 12 -43.57 35.01 -5.27
CA VAL A 12 -42.20 34.68 -4.89
C VAL A 12 -42.24 33.58 -3.84
N LEU A 13 -42.02 32.35 -4.26
CA LEU A 13 -41.74 31.23 -3.35
C LEU A 13 -40.36 31.47 -2.70
N LEU A 14 -40.37 32.03 -1.50
CA LEU A 14 -39.23 32.02 -0.60
C LEU A 14 -38.93 30.56 -0.19
N ALA A 15 -37.95 29.95 -0.85
CA ALA A 15 -37.32 28.73 -0.34
C ALA A 15 -36.67 29.06 1.02
N PRO A 16 -36.87 28.24 2.05
CA PRO A 16 -36.19 28.47 3.31
C PRO A 16 -34.69 28.30 3.06
N VAL A 17 -33.96 29.40 3.22
CA VAL A 17 -32.52 29.36 3.39
C VAL A 17 -32.29 28.59 4.68
N VAL A 18 -31.91 27.30 4.57
CA VAL A 18 -31.37 26.55 5.69
C VAL A 18 -30.04 27.20 5.99
N SER A 19 -30.04 28.08 6.98
CA SER A 19 -28.82 28.66 7.51
C SER A 19 -27.93 27.46 7.91
N ALA A 20 -26.71 27.43 7.36
CA ALA A 20 -25.67 26.60 7.89
C ALA A 20 -25.47 27.03 9.35
N GLN A 21 -26.10 26.28 10.25
CA GLN A 21 -25.83 26.41 11.66
C GLN A 21 -24.32 26.14 11.82
N GLU A 22 -23.56 27.18 12.11
CA GLU A 22 -22.21 27.05 12.64
C GLU A 22 -22.32 26.07 13.81
N ARG A 23 -21.94 24.82 13.58
CA ARG A 23 -21.82 23.85 14.66
C ARG A 23 -20.72 24.37 15.56
N LYS A 24 -21.10 24.93 16.70
CA LYS A 24 -20.18 25.16 17.82
C LYS A 24 -19.42 23.84 18.01
N LEU A 25 -18.11 23.89 17.81
CA LEU A 25 -17.21 22.82 18.22
C LEU A 25 -17.50 22.58 19.69
N VAL A 26 -18.11 21.45 20.00
CA VAL A 26 -18.32 21.01 21.37
C VAL A 26 -16.92 20.72 21.89
N SER A 27 -16.45 21.50 22.83
CA SER A 27 -15.18 21.25 23.50
C SER A 27 -15.12 19.81 23.98
N PRO A 28 -14.01 19.09 23.80
CA PRO A 28 -13.88 17.71 24.19
C PRO A 28 -14.21 17.56 25.66
N LYS A 29 -15.06 16.59 26.00
CA LYS A 29 -15.55 16.36 27.36
C LYS A 29 -14.47 15.96 28.37
N SER A 30 -13.26 15.69 27.93
CA SER A 30 -12.09 15.53 28.78
C SER A 30 -10.82 15.79 27.96
N PRO A 31 -10.19 16.97 28.07
CA PRO A 31 -8.90 17.26 27.44
C PRO A 31 -7.75 16.39 27.97
N ASP A 32 -7.98 15.60 29.00
CA ASP A 32 -6.99 14.80 29.70
C ASP A 32 -6.89 13.35 29.22
N GLN A 33 -7.82 12.89 28.36
CA GLN A 33 -7.77 11.52 27.86
C GLN A 33 -6.70 11.35 26.79
N VAL A 34 -5.60 10.73 27.17
CA VAL A 34 -4.59 10.21 26.27
C VAL A 34 -5.10 8.87 25.73
N GLY A 35 -5.17 8.74 24.41
CA GLY A 35 -5.58 7.47 23.80
C GLY A 35 -5.26 7.45 22.32
N VAL A 36 -4.59 6.37 21.91
CA VAL A 36 -4.33 6.04 20.50
C VAL A 36 -5.16 4.82 20.17
N VAL A 37 -6.13 4.96 19.27
CA VAL A 37 -6.93 3.84 18.77
C VAL A 37 -6.16 3.19 17.65
N CYS A 38 -5.81 1.91 17.79
CA CYS A 38 -5.02 1.15 16.83
C CYS A 38 -5.89 0.15 16.06
N HIS A 39 -5.40 -0.29 14.88
CA HIS A 39 -6.06 -1.26 14.01
C HIS A 39 -7.50 -0.88 13.66
N VAL A 40 -7.72 0.43 13.42
CA VAL A 40 -9.03 0.93 13.02
C VAL A 40 -9.35 0.40 11.64
N LYS A 41 -10.50 -0.26 11.53
CA LYS A 41 -10.98 -0.86 10.29
C LYS A 41 -12.45 -0.54 10.08
N VAL A 42 -12.78 -0.08 8.89
CA VAL A 42 -14.16 0.08 8.43
C VAL A 42 -14.31 -0.74 7.16
N LEU A 43 -15.23 -1.68 7.16
CA LEU A 43 -15.51 -2.57 6.03
C LEU A 43 -16.94 -2.37 5.54
N SER A 44 -17.16 -2.62 4.27
CA SER A 44 -18.48 -2.71 3.64
C SER A 44 -18.72 -4.15 3.18
N ASP A 45 -19.94 -4.64 3.27
CA ASP A 45 -20.34 -5.93 2.72
C ASP A 45 -20.27 -6.00 1.17
N LYS A 46 -19.93 -4.88 0.52
CA LYS A 46 -19.78 -4.77 -0.95
C LYS A 46 -18.34 -4.88 -1.44
N VAL A 47 -17.35 -4.76 -0.54
CA VAL A 47 -15.93 -4.79 -0.89
C VAL A 47 -15.22 -5.80 0.01
N PRO A 48 -14.48 -6.76 -0.57
CA PRO A 48 -13.67 -7.71 0.19
C PRO A 48 -12.66 -7.05 1.12
N ASP A 49 -12.42 -7.65 2.28
CA ASP A 49 -11.37 -7.20 3.20
C ASP A 49 -9.99 -7.59 2.64
N MET A 50 -9.26 -6.60 2.16
CA MET A 50 -7.92 -6.72 1.58
C MET A 50 -6.83 -6.20 2.52
N THR A 51 -7.10 -6.05 3.81
CA THR A 51 -6.15 -5.43 4.74
C THR A 51 -4.86 -6.22 4.96
N ASN A 52 -4.92 -7.54 4.84
CA ASN A 52 -3.75 -8.42 4.88
C ASN A 52 -4.05 -9.78 4.21
N LEU A 53 -3.04 -10.63 4.17
CA LEU A 53 -3.10 -11.94 3.55
C LEU A 53 -4.12 -12.88 4.18
N GLU A 54 -4.24 -12.89 5.51
CA GLU A 54 -5.16 -13.78 6.22
C GLU A 54 -6.62 -13.38 5.99
N THR A 55 -6.92 -12.06 5.99
CA THR A 55 -8.28 -11.58 5.70
C THR A 55 -8.66 -11.85 4.24
N TRP A 56 -7.72 -11.68 3.30
CA TRP A 56 -7.89 -12.07 1.92
C TRP A 56 -8.24 -13.56 1.79
N LYS A 57 -7.42 -14.44 2.38
CA LYS A 57 -7.62 -15.89 2.32
C LYS A 57 -8.99 -16.28 2.88
N LYS A 58 -9.36 -15.75 4.04
CA LYS A 58 -10.67 -15.99 4.67
C LYS A 58 -11.84 -15.54 3.78
N HIS A 59 -11.68 -14.46 3.00
CA HIS A 59 -12.74 -13.95 2.13
C HIS A 59 -12.83 -14.75 0.83
N TRP A 60 -11.72 -15.00 0.16
CA TRP A 60 -11.68 -15.52 -1.20
C TRP A 60 -11.55 -17.04 -1.29
N ILE A 61 -10.92 -17.68 -0.32
CA ILE A 61 -10.67 -19.12 -0.30
C ILE A 61 -11.60 -19.78 0.74
N LYS A 62 -12.55 -20.56 0.25
CA LYS A 62 -13.54 -21.23 1.11
C LYS A 62 -13.25 -22.71 1.22
N ASP A 63 -13.67 -23.32 2.32
CA ASP A 63 -13.61 -24.76 2.49
C ASP A 63 -14.41 -25.47 1.38
N GLY A 64 -13.86 -26.57 0.89
CA GLY A 64 -14.47 -27.36 -0.17
C GLY A 64 -14.28 -26.83 -1.61
N MET A 65 -13.60 -25.70 -1.80
CA MET A 65 -13.22 -25.26 -3.14
C MET A 65 -12.27 -26.25 -3.81
N SER A 66 -12.54 -26.59 -5.09
CA SER A 66 -11.58 -27.27 -5.94
C SER A 66 -10.38 -26.36 -6.23
N ASP A 67 -9.26 -26.94 -6.66
CA ASP A 67 -8.06 -26.17 -6.98
C ASP A 67 -8.29 -25.22 -8.15
N ALA A 68 -9.09 -25.61 -9.15
CA ALA A 68 -9.55 -24.73 -10.22
C ALA A 68 -10.36 -23.53 -9.70
N GLN A 69 -11.23 -23.73 -8.72
CA GLN A 69 -11.99 -22.63 -8.09
C GLN A 69 -11.10 -21.69 -7.30
N LYS A 70 -10.10 -22.21 -6.58
CA LYS A 70 -9.10 -21.41 -5.87
C LYS A 70 -8.24 -20.60 -6.85
N ALA A 71 -7.77 -21.21 -7.94
CA ALA A 71 -7.02 -20.54 -9.01
C ALA A 71 -7.81 -19.37 -9.63
N MET A 72 -9.09 -19.60 -9.90
CA MET A 72 -9.99 -18.56 -10.40
C MET A 72 -10.24 -17.44 -9.37
N ALA A 73 -10.33 -17.76 -8.08
CA ALA A 73 -10.47 -16.76 -7.01
C ALA A 73 -9.21 -15.87 -6.91
N VAL A 74 -8.02 -16.47 -7.04
CA VAL A 74 -6.74 -15.74 -7.11
C VAL A 74 -6.72 -14.77 -8.29
N TRP A 75 -7.01 -15.25 -9.50
CA TRP A 75 -7.06 -14.41 -10.69
C TRP A 75 -8.07 -13.26 -10.56
N LYS A 76 -9.27 -13.56 -10.06
CA LYS A 76 -10.32 -12.55 -9.81
C LYS A 76 -9.87 -11.49 -8.82
N THR A 77 -9.09 -11.85 -7.80
CA THR A 77 -8.52 -10.90 -6.84
C THR A 77 -7.62 -9.90 -7.55
N VAL A 78 -6.60 -10.38 -8.27
CA VAL A 78 -5.63 -9.50 -8.95
C VAL A 78 -6.35 -8.60 -9.96
N ARG A 79 -7.23 -9.19 -10.78
CA ARG A 79 -8.06 -8.43 -11.74
C ARG A 79 -8.89 -7.32 -11.07
N THR A 80 -9.41 -7.56 -9.86
CA THR A 80 -10.29 -6.62 -9.16
C THR A 80 -9.51 -5.46 -8.57
N PHE A 81 -8.34 -5.73 -7.98
CA PHE A 81 -7.62 -4.74 -7.18
C PHE A 81 -6.40 -4.13 -7.87
N GLN A 82 -6.07 -4.58 -9.06
CA GLN A 82 -4.93 -4.10 -9.84
C GLN A 82 -5.28 -3.90 -11.30
N HIS A 83 -4.61 -2.97 -11.97
CA HIS A 83 -4.65 -2.81 -13.42
C HIS A 83 -3.24 -2.61 -13.98
N GLN A 84 -3.09 -2.90 -15.28
CA GLN A 84 -1.82 -2.82 -15.99
C GLN A 84 -1.39 -1.38 -16.19
N GLU A 85 -0.23 -1.03 -15.62
CA GLU A 85 0.40 0.27 -15.76
C GLU A 85 1.88 0.17 -15.37
N ALA A 86 2.67 1.21 -15.57
CA ALA A 86 4.03 1.26 -15.06
C ALA A 86 4.05 1.06 -13.54
N PRO A 87 4.96 0.23 -12.99
CA PRO A 87 4.92 -0.14 -11.59
C PRO A 87 5.26 1.04 -10.68
N PRO A 88 4.66 1.11 -9.47
CA PRO A 88 5.04 2.09 -8.49
C PRO A 88 6.42 1.78 -7.91
N ASN A 89 7.18 2.82 -7.60
CA ASN A 89 8.41 2.74 -6.83
C ASN A 89 8.21 3.41 -5.47
N GLU A 90 8.88 2.88 -4.49
CA GLU A 90 8.97 3.50 -3.17
C GLU A 90 10.39 4.03 -2.94
N TYR A 91 10.52 4.88 -1.95
CA TYR A 91 11.78 5.53 -1.63
C TYR A 91 12.92 4.55 -1.27
N LEU A 92 12.61 3.45 -0.56
CA LEU A 92 13.57 2.39 -0.25
C LEU A 92 13.80 1.41 -1.40
N GLN A 93 12.90 1.40 -2.36
CA GLN A 93 12.97 0.57 -3.55
C GLN A 93 13.36 1.40 -4.77
N ASN A 94 14.33 2.26 -4.60
CA ASN A 94 14.80 3.13 -5.67
C ASN A 94 15.10 2.29 -6.92
N GLU A 95 14.33 2.53 -7.98
CA GLU A 95 14.38 1.78 -9.24
C GLU A 95 13.84 0.34 -9.21
N THR A 96 13.45 -0.19 -8.06
CA THR A 96 12.78 -1.50 -7.96
C THR A 96 11.28 -1.30 -7.73
N ALA A 97 10.48 -2.01 -8.50
CA ALA A 97 9.03 -1.94 -8.38
C ALA A 97 8.54 -2.54 -7.05
N VAL A 98 7.50 -1.94 -6.48
CA VAL A 98 6.77 -2.52 -5.35
C VAL A 98 6.21 -3.87 -5.76
N GLN A 99 6.41 -4.90 -4.94
CA GLN A 99 6.06 -6.28 -5.25
C GLN A 99 5.15 -6.94 -4.20
N ASP A 100 4.90 -6.29 -3.06
CA ASP A 100 3.94 -6.82 -2.08
C ASP A 100 2.51 -6.64 -2.59
N PRO A 101 1.73 -7.72 -2.79
CA PRO A 101 0.38 -7.65 -3.34
C PRO A 101 -0.56 -6.78 -2.49
N PHE A 102 -0.41 -6.79 -1.16
CA PHE A 102 -1.28 -6.00 -0.28
C PHE A 102 -0.93 -4.50 -0.30
N LYS A 103 0.33 -4.13 -0.52
CA LYS A 103 0.68 -2.75 -0.88
C LYS A 103 0.03 -2.36 -2.22
N ILE A 104 0.17 -3.20 -3.25
CA ILE A 104 -0.46 -2.94 -4.55
C ILE A 104 -1.96 -2.74 -4.40
N PHE A 105 -2.66 -3.63 -3.73
CA PHE A 105 -4.13 -3.59 -3.63
C PHE A 105 -4.67 -2.43 -2.79
N ASN A 106 -3.97 -2.05 -1.72
CA ASN A 106 -4.44 -1.04 -0.77
C ASN A 106 -3.91 0.37 -1.04
N VAL A 107 -2.70 0.48 -1.59
CA VAL A 107 -2.03 1.78 -1.77
C VAL A 107 -2.05 2.24 -3.22
N TYR A 108 -1.77 1.35 -4.18
CA TYR A 108 -1.54 1.74 -5.56
C TYR A 108 -2.70 1.42 -6.50
N GLY A 109 -3.19 0.20 -6.51
CA GLY A 109 -4.24 -0.26 -7.42
C GLY A 109 -3.75 -0.49 -8.86
N TYR A 110 -2.43 -0.40 -9.12
CA TYR A 110 -1.83 -0.61 -10.44
C TYR A 110 -0.42 -1.19 -10.34
N SER A 111 -0.01 -1.94 -11.35
CA SER A 111 1.36 -2.42 -11.50
C SER A 111 1.63 -2.97 -12.90
N LEU A 112 2.87 -3.41 -13.14
CA LEU A 112 3.30 -3.99 -14.43
C LEU A 112 2.99 -5.50 -14.49
N CYS A 113 3.05 -6.08 -15.68
CA CYS A 113 2.80 -7.50 -15.93
C CYS A 113 3.62 -8.44 -15.03
N SER A 114 4.90 -8.15 -14.82
CA SER A 114 5.77 -8.96 -13.95
C SER A 114 5.28 -8.98 -12.50
N ILE A 115 4.77 -7.86 -12.01
CA ILE A 115 4.24 -7.77 -10.64
C ILE A 115 2.88 -8.45 -10.55
N ALA A 116 1.99 -8.25 -11.53
CA ALA A 116 0.71 -8.96 -11.56
C ALA A 116 0.90 -10.48 -11.59
N SER A 117 1.94 -10.96 -12.29
CA SER A 117 2.34 -12.36 -12.26
C SER A 117 2.77 -12.79 -10.86
N CYS A 118 3.65 -12.01 -10.21
CA CYS A 118 4.07 -12.27 -8.83
C CYS A 118 2.90 -12.29 -7.84
N ASP A 119 1.93 -11.39 -8.00
CA ASP A 119 0.74 -11.33 -7.14
C ASP A 119 -0.12 -12.58 -7.29
N VAL A 120 -0.34 -13.05 -8.52
CA VAL A 120 -1.04 -14.32 -8.77
C VAL A 120 -0.27 -15.50 -8.17
N GLU A 121 1.05 -15.57 -8.37
CA GLU A 121 1.88 -16.63 -7.82
C GLU A 121 1.85 -16.65 -6.30
N CYS A 122 2.01 -15.49 -5.67
CA CYS A 122 1.96 -15.33 -4.21
C CYS A 122 0.62 -15.83 -3.65
N LEU A 123 -0.49 -15.32 -4.17
CA LEU A 123 -1.81 -15.68 -3.68
C LEU A 123 -2.15 -17.15 -3.96
N ALA A 124 -1.72 -17.71 -5.10
CA ALA A 124 -1.90 -19.12 -5.41
C ALA A 124 -1.19 -20.04 -4.40
N ARG A 125 0.07 -19.72 -4.05
CA ARG A 125 0.82 -20.46 -3.02
C ARG A 125 0.16 -20.39 -1.65
N TYR A 126 -0.34 -19.22 -1.27
CA TYR A 126 -1.11 -19.04 -0.03
C TYR A 126 -2.44 -19.81 -0.04
N ALA A 127 -3.03 -20.01 -1.22
CA ALA A 127 -4.19 -20.88 -1.40
C ALA A 127 -3.84 -22.39 -1.42
N GLY A 128 -2.55 -22.75 -1.31
CA GLY A 128 -2.05 -24.12 -1.31
C GLY A 128 -1.81 -24.71 -2.70
N LEU A 129 -1.74 -23.88 -3.74
CA LEU A 129 -1.50 -24.28 -5.12
C LEU A 129 -0.02 -24.10 -5.50
N LYS A 130 0.45 -24.87 -6.47
CA LYS A 130 1.74 -24.60 -7.12
C LYS A 130 1.52 -23.51 -8.19
N ALA A 131 2.46 -22.58 -8.28
CA ALA A 131 2.41 -21.51 -9.26
C ALA A 131 3.82 -21.19 -9.76
N ARG A 132 3.91 -20.68 -11.01
CA ARG A 132 5.16 -20.25 -11.64
C ARG A 132 4.90 -19.07 -12.56
N GLY A 133 5.92 -18.23 -12.77
CA GLY A 133 5.91 -17.18 -13.79
C GLY A 133 6.56 -17.66 -15.09
N ARG A 134 6.09 -17.12 -16.20
CA ARG A 134 6.65 -17.33 -17.54
C ARG A 134 6.94 -15.98 -18.18
N ILE A 135 8.06 -15.89 -18.89
CA ILE A 135 8.37 -14.73 -19.74
C ILE A 135 8.09 -15.12 -21.18
N ILE A 136 7.16 -14.42 -21.81
CA ILE A 136 6.72 -14.68 -23.16
C ILE A 136 6.81 -13.37 -23.95
N ASN A 137 7.75 -13.29 -24.88
CA ASN A 137 7.87 -12.16 -25.79
C ASN A 137 7.77 -10.78 -25.09
N SER A 138 8.61 -10.58 -24.06
CA SER A 138 8.65 -9.37 -23.22
C SER A 138 7.40 -9.13 -22.36
N HIS A 139 6.54 -10.13 -22.21
CA HIS A 139 5.40 -10.12 -21.29
C HIS A 139 5.57 -11.22 -20.22
N SER A 140 5.30 -10.89 -18.99
CA SER A 140 5.34 -11.83 -17.86
C SER A 140 3.93 -12.29 -17.54
N VAL A 141 3.74 -13.60 -17.47
CA VAL A 141 2.44 -14.22 -17.17
C VAL A 141 2.59 -15.32 -16.12
N PRO A 142 1.57 -15.53 -15.27
CA PRO A 142 1.57 -16.60 -14.29
C PRO A 142 0.90 -17.86 -14.83
N GLU A 143 1.34 -19.00 -14.36
CA GLU A 143 0.62 -20.26 -14.50
C GLU A 143 0.39 -20.88 -13.11
N ILE A 144 -0.80 -21.45 -12.91
CA ILE A 144 -1.18 -22.18 -11.70
C ILE A 144 -1.37 -23.66 -12.06
N PHE A 145 -0.81 -24.55 -11.24
CA PHE A 145 -0.92 -26.00 -11.46
C PHE A 145 -2.09 -26.57 -10.69
N TYR A 146 -3.03 -27.20 -11.41
CA TYR A 146 -4.13 -27.99 -10.86
C TYR A 146 -4.61 -29.02 -11.88
N ASP A 147 -5.36 -30.02 -11.45
CA ASP A 147 -5.87 -31.11 -12.29
C ASP A 147 -4.80 -31.79 -13.18
N GLY A 148 -3.55 -31.82 -12.67
CA GLY A 148 -2.43 -32.48 -13.33
C GLY A 148 -1.72 -31.66 -14.40
N ASP A 149 -2.10 -30.39 -14.62
CA ASP A 149 -1.53 -29.54 -15.68
C ASP A 149 -1.34 -28.08 -15.22
N TRP A 150 -0.61 -27.30 -16.02
CA TRP A 150 -0.44 -25.87 -15.86
C TRP A 150 -1.53 -25.10 -16.60
N HIS A 151 -1.99 -23.99 -16.00
CA HIS A 151 -3.05 -23.15 -16.56
C HIS A 151 -2.67 -21.68 -16.50
N LEU A 152 -2.72 -20.98 -17.63
CA LEU A 152 -2.46 -19.56 -17.73
C LEU A 152 -3.64 -18.75 -17.19
N LEU A 153 -3.34 -17.84 -16.26
CA LEU A 153 -4.32 -16.95 -15.64
C LEU A 153 -3.72 -15.53 -15.54
N ASP A 154 -3.73 -14.80 -16.63
CA ASP A 154 -3.11 -13.48 -16.73
C ASP A 154 -3.93 -12.41 -16.01
N GLY A 155 -3.42 -11.95 -14.84
CA GLY A 155 -4.03 -10.88 -14.06
C GLY A 155 -3.75 -9.49 -14.64
N SER A 156 -2.74 -9.34 -15.47
CA SER A 156 -2.30 -8.08 -16.07
C SER A 156 -3.16 -7.68 -17.28
N LEU A 157 -3.32 -8.59 -18.24
CA LEU A 157 -4.17 -8.38 -19.41
C LEU A 157 -5.60 -8.90 -19.20
N LEU A 158 -5.95 -9.27 -17.96
CA LEU A 158 -7.28 -9.64 -17.51
C LEU A 158 -7.88 -10.83 -18.26
N CYS A 159 -7.07 -11.81 -18.65
CA CYS A 159 -7.48 -12.88 -19.52
C CYS A 159 -7.01 -14.28 -19.09
N TYR A 160 -7.73 -15.27 -19.57
CA TYR A 160 -7.40 -16.68 -19.57
C TYR A 160 -8.08 -17.33 -20.79
N PHE A 161 -7.62 -18.49 -21.21
CA PHE A 161 -8.02 -19.05 -22.50
C PHE A 161 -8.63 -20.44 -22.34
N PRO A 162 -9.98 -20.58 -22.36
CA PRO A 162 -10.65 -21.87 -22.34
C PRO A 162 -10.41 -22.65 -23.64
N LYS A 163 -10.11 -23.94 -23.48
CA LYS A 163 -10.08 -24.93 -24.58
C LYS A 163 -11.49 -25.44 -24.90
N ALA A 164 -11.60 -26.29 -25.94
CA ALA A 164 -12.88 -26.88 -26.34
C ALA A 164 -13.48 -27.81 -25.26
N ASP A 165 -12.62 -28.43 -24.45
CA ASP A 165 -13.00 -29.30 -23.34
C ASP A 165 -13.38 -28.54 -22.05
N GLY A 166 -13.35 -27.20 -22.08
CA GLY A 166 -13.64 -26.32 -20.95
C GLY A 166 -12.49 -26.13 -19.97
N LYS A 167 -11.36 -26.84 -20.13
CA LYS A 167 -10.16 -26.61 -19.33
C LYS A 167 -9.45 -25.34 -19.80
N LEU A 168 -8.68 -24.70 -18.95
CA LEU A 168 -7.86 -23.55 -19.32
C LEU A 168 -6.57 -24.01 -20.00
N ALA A 169 -6.15 -23.27 -21.03
CA ALA A 169 -4.90 -23.55 -21.74
C ALA A 169 -3.69 -23.16 -20.88
N SER A 170 -2.63 -23.94 -20.98
CA SER A 170 -1.29 -23.55 -20.55
C SER A 170 -0.67 -22.56 -21.55
N VAL A 171 0.45 -21.93 -21.14
CA VAL A 171 1.26 -21.10 -22.04
C VAL A 171 1.69 -21.89 -23.28
N ASP A 172 2.13 -23.15 -23.09
CA ASP A 172 2.63 -23.96 -24.20
C ASP A 172 1.50 -24.35 -25.18
N GLU A 173 0.30 -24.69 -24.68
CA GLU A 173 -0.87 -24.96 -25.53
C GLU A 173 -1.36 -23.71 -26.25
N MET A 174 -1.38 -22.56 -25.59
CA MET A 174 -1.72 -21.29 -26.20
C MET A 174 -0.75 -20.95 -27.34
N MET A 175 0.55 -21.10 -27.11
CA MET A 175 1.59 -20.85 -28.11
C MET A 175 1.45 -21.78 -29.33
N ALA A 176 1.17 -23.05 -29.10
CA ALA A 176 0.94 -24.00 -30.19
C ALA A 176 -0.26 -23.59 -31.04
N GLY A 177 -1.38 -23.20 -30.42
CA GLY A 177 -2.57 -22.74 -31.16
C GLY A 177 -2.34 -21.45 -31.95
N ILE A 178 -1.56 -20.52 -31.42
CA ILE A 178 -1.18 -19.28 -32.15
C ILE A 178 -0.29 -19.60 -33.34
N LYS A 179 0.74 -20.44 -33.17
CA LYS A 179 1.64 -20.85 -34.26
C LYS A 179 0.87 -21.55 -35.40
N ASP A 180 0.02 -22.53 -35.08
CA ASP A 180 -0.80 -23.24 -36.06
C ASP A 180 -1.69 -22.29 -36.87
N TRP A 181 -2.29 -21.29 -36.23
CA TRP A 181 -3.09 -20.30 -36.94
C TRP A 181 -2.26 -19.47 -37.94
N TYR A 182 -1.04 -19.04 -37.56
CA TYR A 182 -0.16 -18.28 -38.44
C TYR A 182 0.39 -19.10 -39.62
N GLU A 183 0.61 -20.39 -39.41
CA GLU A 183 0.98 -21.29 -40.50
C GLU A 183 -0.15 -21.38 -41.56
N LYS A 184 -1.40 -21.41 -41.10
CA LYS A 184 -2.59 -21.39 -41.96
C LYS A 184 -2.91 -20.02 -42.55
N ASN A 185 -2.40 -18.95 -41.97
CA ASN A 185 -2.66 -17.55 -42.34
C ASN A 185 -1.36 -16.76 -42.54
N PRO A 186 -0.47 -17.16 -43.45
CA PRO A 186 0.88 -16.60 -43.58
C PRO A 186 0.92 -15.12 -43.92
N GLY A 187 -0.16 -14.58 -44.48
CA GLY A 187 -0.28 -13.15 -44.80
C GLY A 187 -0.30 -12.21 -43.60
N TYR A 188 -0.45 -12.73 -42.36
CA TYR A 188 -0.36 -11.96 -41.11
C TYR A 188 0.97 -12.15 -40.39
N LYS A 189 1.78 -13.13 -40.81
CA LYS A 189 3.06 -13.43 -40.18
C LYS A 189 4.02 -12.26 -40.33
N LYS A 190 4.61 -11.82 -39.21
CA LYS A 190 5.54 -10.67 -39.13
C LYS A 190 4.98 -9.34 -39.68
N ASN A 191 3.66 -9.20 -39.74
CA ASN A 191 3.02 -7.98 -40.21
C ASN A 191 2.08 -7.44 -39.11
N ASN A 192 2.64 -6.72 -38.16
CA ASN A 192 1.92 -6.22 -36.98
C ASN A 192 0.81 -5.23 -37.35
N ASP A 193 1.02 -4.37 -38.36
CA ASP A 193 0.01 -3.37 -38.76
C ASP A 193 -1.23 -4.05 -39.35
N LYS A 194 -1.02 -5.01 -40.24
CA LYS A 194 -2.11 -5.79 -40.81
C LYS A 194 -2.85 -6.61 -39.78
N LEU A 195 -2.11 -7.18 -38.81
CA LEU A 195 -2.67 -7.93 -37.69
C LEU A 195 -3.52 -7.04 -36.80
N LEU A 196 -3.02 -5.86 -36.39
CA LEU A 196 -3.76 -4.91 -35.57
C LEU A 196 -5.03 -4.41 -36.24
N GLN A 197 -4.98 -4.14 -37.57
CA GLN A 197 -6.17 -3.78 -38.34
C GLN A 197 -7.20 -4.91 -38.35
N PHE A 198 -6.76 -6.14 -38.56
CA PHE A 198 -7.61 -7.33 -38.53
C PHE A 198 -8.27 -7.50 -37.15
N MET A 199 -7.51 -7.38 -36.09
CA MET A 199 -8.01 -7.52 -34.70
C MET A 199 -9.00 -6.39 -34.35
N ARG A 200 -8.68 -5.14 -34.67
CA ARG A 200 -9.59 -3.98 -34.46
C ARG A 200 -10.90 -4.09 -35.25
N GLY A 201 -10.90 -4.76 -36.39
CA GLY A 201 -12.08 -5.05 -37.18
C GLY A 201 -12.92 -6.23 -36.65
N GLY A 202 -12.70 -6.69 -35.46
CA GLY A 202 -13.38 -7.84 -34.87
C GLY A 202 -12.84 -9.19 -35.38
N GLY A 203 -11.68 -9.17 -36.03
CA GLY A 203 -11.02 -10.38 -36.52
C GLY A 203 -10.51 -11.32 -35.44
N TRP A 204 -10.42 -10.83 -34.22
CA TRP A 204 -10.05 -11.65 -33.06
C TRP A 204 -11.00 -12.85 -32.87
N LYS A 205 -12.29 -12.70 -33.18
CA LYS A 205 -13.25 -13.82 -33.22
C LYS A 205 -12.96 -14.86 -34.30
N LYS A 206 -12.14 -14.51 -35.28
CA LYS A 206 -11.71 -15.35 -36.40
C LYS A 206 -10.21 -15.65 -36.37
N GLY A 207 -9.51 -15.13 -35.37
CA GLY A 207 -8.09 -15.35 -35.15
C GLY A 207 -7.79 -16.74 -34.61
N PRO A 208 -6.66 -16.91 -33.89
CA PRO A 208 -6.35 -18.17 -33.22
C PRO A 208 -7.51 -18.60 -32.32
N GLU A 209 -8.00 -19.81 -32.50
CA GLU A 209 -9.20 -20.31 -31.82
C GLU A 209 -9.07 -20.21 -30.28
N VAL A 210 -7.89 -20.51 -29.78
CA VAL A 210 -7.60 -20.43 -28.34
C VAL A 210 -7.78 -19.00 -27.80
N LEU A 211 -7.40 -17.98 -28.55
CA LEU A 211 -7.58 -16.58 -28.16
C LEU A 211 -9.05 -16.12 -28.25
N SER A 212 -9.78 -16.63 -29.23
CA SER A 212 -11.18 -16.22 -29.48
C SER A 212 -12.17 -16.65 -28.41
N ARG A 213 -11.76 -17.56 -27.51
CA ARG A 213 -12.60 -18.13 -26.45
C ARG A 213 -12.44 -17.43 -25.09
N CYS A 214 -11.67 -16.35 -25.01
CA CYS A 214 -11.48 -15.65 -23.75
C CYS A 214 -12.78 -14.94 -23.31
N PRO A 215 -13.44 -15.35 -22.20
CA PRO A 215 -14.71 -14.77 -21.79
C PRO A 215 -14.57 -13.38 -21.18
N SER A 216 -13.38 -13.01 -20.72
CA SER A 216 -13.16 -11.74 -20.03
C SER A 216 -13.15 -10.52 -20.97
N TYR A 217 -13.12 -10.71 -22.26
CA TYR A 217 -13.16 -9.61 -23.23
C TYR A 217 -14.48 -8.86 -23.22
N ASP A 218 -15.58 -9.56 -23.03
CA ASP A 218 -16.93 -8.97 -23.02
C ASP A 218 -17.27 -8.33 -21.66
N GLU A 219 -16.61 -8.75 -20.56
CA GLU A 219 -16.91 -8.32 -19.21
C GLU A 219 -16.19 -7.04 -18.79
N ASN A 220 -15.05 -6.70 -19.35
CA ASN A 220 -14.15 -5.69 -18.79
C ASN A 220 -14.05 -4.39 -19.58
N GLY A 221 -14.61 -4.32 -20.79
CA GLY A 221 -14.41 -3.19 -21.67
C GLY A 221 -12.92 -2.92 -21.98
N TRP A 222 -12.04 -3.86 -21.65
CA TRP A 222 -10.64 -3.81 -22.03
C TRP A 222 -10.58 -3.94 -23.55
N LEU A 223 -9.68 -3.17 -24.17
CA LEU A 223 -9.55 -3.20 -25.62
C LEU A 223 -9.11 -4.60 -26.05
N GLU A 224 -10.06 -5.43 -26.47
CA GLU A 224 -9.83 -6.79 -26.97
C GLU A 224 -8.69 -6.81 -27.99
N ALA A 225 -8.63 -5.80 -28.85
CA ALA A 225 -7.58 -5.61 -29.83
C ALA A 225 -6.19 -5.46 -29.21
N ALA A 226 -6.06 -4.84 -28.03
CA ALA A 226 -4.77 -4.69 -27.35
C ALA A 226 -4.29 -6.02 -26.76
N THR A 227 -5.18 -6.76 -26.10
CA THR A 227 -4.87 -8.07 -25.52
C THR A 227 -4.57 -9.09 -26.59
N HIS A 228 -5.41 -9.21 -27.60
CA HIS A 228 -5.18 -10.10 -28.74
C HIS A 228 -3.96 -9.72 -29.56
N GLY A 229 -3.74 -8.43 -29.77
CA GLY A 229 -2.54 -7.94 -30.45
C GLY A 229 -1.29 -8.39 -29.73
N TRP A 230 -1.26 -8.31 -28.40
CA TRP A 230 -0.10 -8.71 -27.62
C TRP A 230 0.15 -10.22 -27.70
N TYR A 231 -0.85 -11.05 -27.38
CA TYR A 231 -0.71 -12.50 -27.48
C TYR A 231 -0.46 -12.97 -28.91
N SER A 232 -1.04 -12.31 -29.90
CA SER A 232 -0.80 -12.62 -31.30
C SER A 232 0.62 -12.32 -31.76
N THR A 233 1.34 -11.36 -31.14
CA THR A 233 2.77 -11.14 -31.47
C THR A 233 3.67 -12.29 -31.05
N MET A 234 3.18 -13.21 -30.22
CA MET A 234 3.89 -14.43 -29.83
C MET A 234 4.06 -15.45 -30.95
N GLN A 235 3.54 -15.18 -32.14
CA GLN A 235 3.85 -15.96 -33.36
C GLN A 235 5.36 -16.07 -33.62
N GLU A 236 6.13 -15.07 -33.19
CA GLU A 236 7.59 -15.03 -33.37
C GLU A 236 8.33 -15.67 -32.18
N TYR A 237 7.63 -16.12 -31.18
CA TYR A 237 8.21 -16.78 -30.02
C TYR A 237 8.76 -18.15 -30.44
N ASP A 238 10.05 -18.35 -30.28
CA ASP A 238 10.77 -19.58 -30.65
C ASP A 238 10.99 -20.54 -29.48
N GLY A 239 10.53 -20.15 -28.29
CA GLY A 239 10.73 -20.91 -27.06
C GLY A 239 12.08 -20.62 -26.37
N SER A 240 13.00 -19.88 -26.99
CA SER A 240 14.35 -19.66 -26.46
C SER A 240 14.38 -18.66 -25.31
N ALA A 241 13.46 -17.69 -25.28
CA ALA A 241 13.34 -16.70 -24.22
C ALA A 241 12.45 -17.19 -23.06
N ASN A 242 12.29 -18.48 -22.91
CA ASN A 242 11.38 -19.11 -21.98
C ASN A 242 11.96 -19.14 -20.55
N GLY A 243 12.07 -17.98 -19.92
CA GLY A 243 12.36 -17.94 -18.50
C GLY A 243 11.17 -18.49 -17.71
N ILE A 244 11.37 -19.61 -17.03
CA ILE A 244 10.49 -20.00 -15.92
C ILE A 244 11.06 -19.32 -14.69
N TYR A 245 10.24 -18.56 -13.97
CA TYR A 245 10.64 -17.96 -12.71
C TYR A 245 9.51 -18.10 -11.68
N GLU A 246 9.87 -17.99 -10.44
CA GLU A 246 8.95 -18.04 -9.32
C GLU A 246 9.29 -16.87 -8.40
N TYR A 247 8.44 -15.84 -8.42
CA TYR A 247 8.66 -14.63 -7.63
C TYR A 247 7.53 -14.34 -6.65
N GLY A 248 6.55 -15.22 -6.55
CA GLY A 248 5.41 -15.00 -5.68
C GLY A 248 5.80 -14.83 -4.22
N TYR A 249 5.63 -13.62 -3.66
CA TYR A 249 5.93 -13.34 -2.27
C TYR A 249 5.09 -12.19 -1.72
N SER A 250 4.82 -12.26 -0.42
CA SER A 250 4.37 -11.13 0.37
C SER A 250 5.52 -10.66 1.26
N GLN A 251 5.73 -9.36 1.33
CA GLN A 251 6.70 -8.75 2.22
C GLN A 251 6.12 -8.48 3.63
N GLY A 252 4.91 -8.94 3.92
CA GLY A 252 4.28 -8.85 5.23
C GLY A 252 3.56 -7.52 5.50
N TYR A 253 3.30 -6.72 4.48
CA TYR A 253 2.52 -5.49 4.62
C TYR A 253 1.09 -5.76 5.11
N GLU A 254 0.63 -4.92 6.05
CA GLU A 254 -0.73 -4.92 6.58
C GLU A 254 -1.26 -3.48 6.68
N VAL A 255 -2.55 -3.31 6.42
CA VAL A 255 -3.21 -2.03 6.69
C VAL A 255 -3.47 -1.92 8.20
N ASN A 256 -2.75 -1.02 8.85
CA ASN A 256 -2.92 -0.70 10.26
C ASN A 256 -3.18 0.81 10.43
N ILE A 257 -4.45 1.19 10.46
CA ILE A 257 -4.85 2.58 10.68
C ILE A 257 -4.88 2.83 12.18
N ARG A 258 -4.22 3.92 12.58
CA ARG A 258 -4.25 4.42 13.96
C ARG A 258 -4.79 5.85 13.97
N LEU A 259 -5.42 6.24 15.07
CA LEU A 259 -5.99 7.58 15.24
C LEU A 259 -5.61 8.14 16.61
N ARG A 260 -5.14 9.38 16.60
CA ARG A 260 -4.77 10.17 17.77
C ARG A 260 -5.68 11.38 17.91
N ALA A 261 -5.73 12.00 19.09
CA ALA A 261 -6.46 13.25 19.28
C ALA A 261 -5.94 14.33 18.32
N GLY A 262 -6.83 14.92 17.53
CA GLY A 262 -6.50 15.91 16.51
C GLY A 262 -6.04 15.34 15.15
N GLU A 263 -6.00 14.02 15.00
CA GLU A 263 -5.65 13.36 13.74
C GLU A 263 -6.89 13.08 12.89
N ARG A 264 -6.80 13.36 11.60
CA ARG A 264 -7.85 13.12 10.61
C ARG A 264 -7.29 12.42 9.39
N LEU A 265 -7.84 11.27 9.06
CA LEU A 265 -7.54 10.53 7.84
C LEU A 265 -8.72 10.64 6.88
N THR A 266 -8.49 11.25 5.71
CA THR A 266 -9.46 11.33 4.61
C THR A 266 -9.00 10.45 3.47
N ARG A 267 -9.88 9.60 2.94
CA ARG A 267 -9.64 8.79 1.73
C ARG A 267 -10.75 9.05 0.74
N ASN A 268 -10.40 9.42 -0.48
CA ASN A 268 -11.34 9.78 -1.53
C ASN A 268 -11.37 8.71 -2.63
N TRP A 269 -12.52 8.55 -3.27
CA TRP A 269 -12.69 7.79 -4.51
C TRP A 269 -12.29 8.59 -5.75
N SER A 270 -11.99 9.88 -5.59
CA SER A 270 -11.59 10.81 -6.63
C SER A 270 -10.25 11.44 -6.31
N ASN A 271 -9.50 11.78 -7.36
CA ASN A 271 -8.21 12.48 -7.26
C ASN A 271 -8.35 14.00 -7.26
N LYS A 272 -9.57 14.51 -7.46
CA LYS A 272 -9.80 15.93 -7.69
C LYS A 272 -9.40 16.79 -6.50
N GLY A 273 -8.51 17.73 -6.74
CA GLY A 273 -8.03 18.66 -5.73
C GLY A 273 -6.96 18.11 -4.78
N LEU A 274 -6.59 16.82 -4.92
CA LEU A 274 -5.64 16.14 -4.04
C LEU A 274 -4.60 15.36 -4.88
N HIS A 275 -3.93 16.00 -5.82
CA HIS A 275 -3.01 15.29 -6.68
C HIS A 275 -1.61 15.87 -6.70
N VAL A 276 -0.64 15.01 -6.58
CA VAL A 276 0.68 15.21 -7.13
C VAL A 276 0.68 14.51 -8.49
N ASN A 277 0.59 15.30 -9.54
CA ASN A 277 0.57 14.73 -10.87
C ASN A 277 1.95 14.15 -11.19
N MET A 278 2.01 12.85 -11.34
CA MET A 278 3.21 12.12 -11.71
C MET A 278 3.40 12.05 -13.22
N ASN A 279 2.75 12.93 -13.97
CA ASN A 279 3.04 13.06 -15.38
C ASN A 279 4.52 13.26 -15.58
N GLY A 280 5.14 12.37 -16.32
CA GLY A 280 6.57 12.32 -16.58
C GLY A 280 7.21 13.56 -17.20
N GLY A 281 6.70 14.71 -16.87
CA GLY A 281 7.30 16.03 -17.12
C GLY A 281 8.63 16.21 -16.41
N GLY A 282 9.14 15.17 -15.83
CA GLY A 282 10.50 15.08 -15.37
C GLY A 282 10.74 15.82 -14.07
N GLY A 283 11.15 15.09 -13.11
CA GLY A 283 11.88 15.63 -11.99
C GLY A 283 11.14 15.71 -10.69
N GLU A 284 9.96 15.12 -10.56
CA GLU A 284 9.39 14.88 -9.24
C GLU A 284 10.25 13.84 -8.51
N PRO A 285 10.81 14.14 -7.34
CA PRO A 285 11.61 13.20 -6.59
C PRO A 285 10.81 11.94 -6.28
N GLY A 286 11.36 10.75 -6.54
CA GLY A 286 10.73 9.46 -6.26
C GLY A 286 9.68 8.99 -7.29
N CYS A 287 9.40 9.75 -8.32
CA CYS A 287 8.72 9.23 -9.49
C CYS A 287 9.64 8.30 -10.26
N MET A 288 9.10 7.23 -10.85
CA MET A 288 9.86 6.51 -11.85
C MET A 288 10.42 7.49 -12.87
N LYS A 289 11.68 7.34 -13.23
CA LYS A 289 12.29 8.03 -14.39
C LYS A 289 11.62 7.51 -15.67
N MET A 290 10.37 7.88 -15.86
CA MET A 290 9.69 7.65 -17.14
C MET A 290 10.36 8.54 -18.16
N LYS A 291 10.66 7.99 -19.32
CA LYS A 291 11.11 8.79 -20.46
C LYS A 291 10.13 9.93 -20.69
N THR A 292 10.65 11.13 -20.77
CA THR A 292 9.90 12.35 -21.09
C THR A 292 8.90 12.10 -22.20
N GLY A 293 7.64 12.42 -21.99
CA GLY A 293 6.58 12.35 -22.99
C GLY A 293 5.64 11.17 -22.90
N GLU A 294 5.94 10.17 -22.10
CA GLU A 294 4.94 9.16 -21.74
C GLU A 294 4.13 9.68 -20.57
N SER A 295 2.89 10.09 -20.85
CA SER A 295 1.93 10.28 -19.79
C SER A 295 1.86 8.99 -19.00
N SER A 296 2.25 9.06 -17.76
CA SER A 296 2.10 7.95 -16.86
C SER A 296 0.63 7.64 -16.58
N LEU A 297 -0.26 8.53 -16.93
CA LEU A 297 -1.70 8.33 -16.84
C LEU A 297 -2.23 8.04 -18.25
N ARG A 298 -2.59 6.80 -18.51
CA ARG A 298 -3.41 6.43 -19.68
C ARG A 298 -4.83 6.96 -19.56
N TYR A 299 -5.17 7.44 -18.38
CA TYR A 299 -6.46 8.03 -18.06
C TYR A 299 -6.41 9.51 -18.39
N THR A 300 -7.36 9.92 -19.21
CA THR A 300 -7.55 11.30 -19.62
C THR A 300 -8.53 11.99 -18.68
N PRO A 301 -8.69 13.32 -18.75
CA PRO A 301 -9.78 14.01 -18.04
C PRO A 301 -11.18 13.48 -18.37
N LYS A 302 -11.34 12.70 -19.45
CA LYS A 302 -12.60 12.01 -19.78
C LYS A 302 -12.94 10.90 -18.79
N ASP A 303 -11.95 10.28 -18.20
CA ASP A 303 -12.11 9.27 -17.17
C ASP A 303 -12.42 9.91 -15.82
N GLY A 304 -12.46 11.24 -15.82
CA GLY A 304 -12.83 12.06 -14.69
C GLY A 304 -11.91 11.87 -13.50
N ASP A 305 -12.53 12.00 -12.35
CA ASP A 305 -11.88 11.88 -11.06
C ASP A 305 -11.60 10.42 -10.65
N LEU A 306 -11.88 9.47 -11.51
CA LEU A 306 -11.77 8.03 -11.25
C LEU A 306 -10.48 7.42 -11.80
N ALA A 307 -9.55 8.26 -12.27
CA ALA A 307 -8.24 7.79 -12.70
C ALA A 307 -7.56 7.02 -11.56
N PRO A 308 -7.31 5.72 -11.73
CA PRO A 308 -6.83 4.92 -10.60
C PRO A 308 -5.37 5.23 -10.29
N GLY A 309 -5.13 5.51 -9.03
CA GLY A 309 -3.92 5.11 -8.34
C GLY A 309 -2.65 5.93 -8.53
N ARG A 310 -2.55 6.89 -9.45
CA ARG A 310 -1.27 7.59 -9.69
C ARG A 310 -1.18 8.99 -9.11
N VAL A 311 -2.20 9.41 -8.42
CA VAL A 311 -2.32 10.76 -7.86
C VAL A 311 -2.80 10.66 -6.43
N GLY A 312 -2.47 11.65 -5.64
CA GLY A 312 -2.97 11.74 -4.29
C GLY A 312 -4.49 11.78 -4.28
N ASN A 313 -5.10 10.93 -3.50
CA ASN A 313 -6.54 10.83 -3.38
C ASN A 313 -7.00 10.75 -1.92
N GLY A 314 -6.15 11.16 -0.99
CA GLY A 314 -6.46 11.27 0.42
C GLY A 314 -5.57 12.30 1.11
N SER A 315 -5.87 12.56 2.37
CA SER A 315 -5.04 13.41 3.23
C SER A 315 -4.92 12.81 4.62
N LEU A 316 -3.77 13.04 5.24
CA LEU A 316 -3.54 12.84 6.67
C LEU A 316 -3.16 14.16 7.28
N GLU A 317 -4.03 14.68 8.14
CA GLU A 317 -3.83 15.92 8.88
C GLU A 317 -3.72 15.60 10.36
N TYR A 318 -2.79 16.25 11.05
CA TYR A 318 -2.62 16.07 12.47
C TYR A 318 -2.38 17.40 13.18
N ASP A 319 -3.42 17.89 13.85
CA ASP A 319 -3.34 19.01 14.78
C ASP A 319 -3.02 18.46 16.18
N MET A 320 -1.73 18.34 16.49
CA MET A 320 -1.31 17.80 17.78
C MET A 320 -1.71 18.78 18.90
N PRO A 321 -2.45 18.31 19.94
CA PRO A 321 -2.97 19.17 21.01
C PRO A 321 -1.87 19.54 22.02
N VAL A 322 -0.82 20.26 21.58
CA VAL A 322 0.42 20.55 22.34
C VAL A 322 0.22 21.38 23.60
N THR A 323 -0.96 22.01 23.75
CA THR A 323 -1.33 22.84 24.90
C THR A 323 -2.17 22.10 25.95
N THR A 324 -2.41 20.80 25.77
CA THR A 324 -3.19 19.93 26.68
C THR A 324 -2.43 18.63 26.95
N PRO A 325 -2.74 17.87 28.03
CA PRO A 325 -2.13 16.58 28.31
C PRO A 325 -2.26 15.55 27.18
N ALA A 326 -3.25 15.71 26.28
CA ALA A 326 -3.49 14.82 25.15
C ALA A 326 -2.32 14.76 24.15
N TYR A 327 -1.38 15.73 24.15
CA TYR A 327 -0.18 15.69 23.34
C TYR A 327 0.67 14.43 23.57
N LYS A 328 0.60 13.86 24.78
CA LYS A 328 1.31 12.62 25.13
C LYS A 328 0.92 11.44 24.23
N GLY A 329 -0.32 11.41 23.74
CA GLY A 329 -0.79 10.37 22.80
C GLY A 329 -0.12 10.43 21.43
N GLY A 330 0.40 11.58 21.04
CA GLY A 330 1.12 11.79 19.79
C GLY A 330 2.64 11.73 19.92
N ALA A 331 3.16 11.80 21.13
CA ALA A 331 4.58 11.76 21.40
C ALA A 331 5.12 10.34 21.34
N LEU A 332 6.16 10.11 20.55
CA LEU A 332 6.93 8.88 20.54
C LEU A 332 7.84 8.81 21.77
N SER A 333 8.48 9.93 22.10
CA SER A 333 9.27 10.12 23.31
C SER A 333 9.22 11.57 23.77
N MET A 334 9.40 11.78 25.07
CA MET A 334 9.40 13.09 25.72
C MET A 334 10.44 13.11 26.82
N GLU A 335 11.21 14.19 26.88
CA GLU A 335 12.17 14.42 27.95
C GLU A 335 12.02 15.85 28.46
N ASN A 336 12.03 16.04 29.78
CA ASN A 336 11.97 17.33 30.44
C ASN A 336 10.85 18.27 29.93
N LEU A 337 9.64 17.72 29.72
CA LEU A 337 8.45 18.48 29.37
C LEU A 337 7.41 18.48 30.48
N GLU A 338 6.58 19.53 30.53
CA GLU A 338 5.46 19.63 31.46
C GLU A 338 4.39 18.57 31.16
N ASP A 339 3.69 18.09 32.16
CA ASP A 339 2.63 17.09 31.99
C ASP A 339 1.41 17.59 31.22
N GLY A 340 1.12 18.89 31.34
CA GLY A 340 -0.07 19.52 30.77
C GLY A 340 0.12 20.10 29.37
N ARG A 341 1.34 20.27 28.90
CA ARG A 341 1.65 20.90 27.61
C ARG A 341 3.09 20.65 27.19
N ALA A 342 3.36 20.79 25.89
CA ALA A 342 4.70 20.59 25.32
C ALA A 342 5.61 21.81 25.61
N ARG A 343 6.01 22.00 26.86
CA ARG A 343 6.94 23.05 27.34
C ARG A 343 8.00 22.48 28.25
N VAL A 344 9.17 23.12 28.24
CA VAL A 344 10.29 22.77 29.12
C VAL A 344 9.86 22.91 30.58
N LYS A 345 10.06 21.83 31.34
CA LYS A 345 9.76 21.75 32.79
C LYS A 345 10.89 22.34 33.67
N ASP A 346 12.12 21.91 33.42
CA ASP A 346 13.33 22.38 34.08
C ASP A 346 14.18 23.18 33.12
N ALA A 347 14.24 24.50 33.33
CA ALA A 347 14.95 25.43 32.44
C ALA A 347 16.46 25.19 32.34
N ALA A 348 17.04 24.44 33.25
CA ALA A 348 18.49 24.11 33.26
C ALA A 348 18.84 22.97 32.26
N LYS A 349 17.82 22.30 31.72
CA LYS A 349 17.99 21.19 30.79
C LYS A 349 17.16 21.43 29.53
N PRO A 350 17.62 20.95 28.35
CA PRO A 350 16.81 20.97 27.16
C PRO A 350 15.56 20.10 27.33
N GLY A 351 14.45 20.53 26.72
CA GLY A 351 13.27 19.70 26.56
C GLY A 351 13.30 19.01 25.21
N VAL A 352 12.83 17.77 25.11
CA VAL A 352 12.76 17.03 23.84
C VAL A 352 11.36 16.48 23.64
N LEU A 353 10.83 16.66 22.43
CA LEU A 353 9.62 16.03 21.94
C LEU A 353 9.92 15.33 20.60
N VAL A 354 9.66 14.03 20.52
CA VAL A 354 9.71 13.30 19.26
C VAL A 354 8.30 12.90 18.84
N VAL A 355 7.90 13.28 17.64
CA VAL A 355 6.62 12.92 17.04
C VAL A 355 6.87 11.95 15.91
N ARG A 356 6.15 10.83 15.89
CA ARG A 356 6.16 9.86 14.81
C ARG A 356 4.93 10.01 13.94
N MET A 357 5.09 9.89 12.63
CA MET A 357 4.02 10.00 11.64
C MET A 357 3.91 8.71 10.82
N PRO A 358 3.34 7.63 11.39
CA PRO A 358 3.13 6.38 10.66
C PRO A 358 1.79 6.40 9.92
N THR A 359 1.78 5.78 8.75
CA THR A 359 0.57 5.59 7.93
C THR A 359 0.62 4.25 7.21
N SER A 360 -0.55 3.68 6.89
CA SER A 360 -0.66 2.53 5.99
C SER A 360 -0.58 2.91 4.52
N TYR A 361 -0.49 4.20 4.20
CA TYR A 361 -0.49 4.74 2.84
C TYR A 361 0.79 5.53 2.60
N VAL A 362 1.17 5.73 1.33
CA VAL A 362 2.35 6.53 1.04
C VAL A 362 2.05 8.02 1.10
N TYR A 363 2.94 8.78 1.70
CA TYR A 363 2.96 10.21 1.62
C TYR A 363 3.38 10.67 0.22
N LEU A 364 2.70 11.69 -0.31
CA LEU A 364 3.05 12.35 -1.55
C LEU A 364 3.57 13.77 -1.31
N THR A 365 2.98 14.46 -0.33
CA THR A 365 3.42 15.78 0.13
C THR A 365 3.55 15.77 1.65
N GLY A 366 4.21 16.75 2.19
CA GLY A 366 4.29 16.96 3.63
C GLY A 366 4.54 18.42 3.96
N LYS A 367 3.81 18.91 4.95
CA LYS A 367 3.98 20.26 5.46
C LYS A 367 3.92 20.23 6.99
N LEU A 368 4.89 20.86 7.61
CA LEU A 368 4.96 21.02 9.06
C LEU A 368 4.77 22.51 9.39
N LYS A 369 3.78 22.80 10.21
CA LYS A 369 3.50 24.14 10.72
C LYS A 369 3.52 24.11 12.24
N PHE A 370 4.22 25.05 12.85
CA PHE A 370 4.21 25.19 14.30
C PHE A 370 4.46 26.62 14.75
N THR A 371 4.06 26.93 15.96
CA THR A 371 4.43 28.17 16.65
C THR A 371 5.23 27.80 17.89
N ALA A 372 6.49 28.24 17.92
CA ALA A 372 7.36 28.04 19.06
C ALA A 372 7.24 29.17 20.08
N SER A 373 7.24 28.86 21.38
CA SER A 373 7.25 29.83 22.47
C SER A 373 8.67 30.19 22.96
N GLY A 374 9.71 29.67 22.31
CA GLY A 374 11.11 29.93 22.63
C GLY A 374 12.04 29.28 21.60
N PRO A 375 13.36 29.29 21.83
CA PRO A 375 14.33 28.67 20.95
C PRO A 375 14.07 27.18 20.77
N VAL A 376 14.09 26.70 19.52
CA VAL A 376 13.86 25.30 19.16
C VAL A 376 14.69 24.88 17.97
N THR A 377 15.27 23.69 18.04
CA THR A 377 15.88 22.99 16.91
C THR A 377 14.95 21.87 16.44
N VAL A 378 14.69 21.78 15.13
CA VAL A 378 13.82 20.78 14.52
C VAL A 378 14.65 19.85 13.63
N SER A 379 14.49 18.56 13.82
CA SER A 379 15.20 17.54 13.05
C SER A 379 14.25 16.44 12.53
N PHE A 380 14.61 15.82 11.43
CA PHE A 380 13.86 14.78 10.73
C PHE A 380 14.63 13.46 10.71
N SER A 381 13.92 12.35 10.81
CA SER A 381 14.46 11.00 10.63
C SER A 381 13.47 10.12 9.87
N ASP A 382 13.97 9.34 8.91
CA ASP A 382 13.23 8.35 8.12
C ASP A 382 13.72 6.91 8.35
N ASN A 383 14.66 6.72 9.27
CA ASN A 383 15.26 5.44 9.63
C ASN A 383 15.09 5.10 11.13
N ASN A 384 13.88 5.28 11.64
CA ASN A 384 13.52 4.95 13.03
C ASN A 384 14.28 5.76 14.10
N GLY A 385 14.81 6.94 13.75
CA GLY A 385 15.54 7.80 14.69
C GLY A 385 17.01 7.44 14.87
N MET A 386 17.58 6.58 14.02
CA MET A 386 18.99 6.26 14.03
C MET A 386 19.83 7.45 13.57
N ASP A 387 19.35 8.15 12.52
CA ASP A 387 19.97 9.38 12.03
C ASP A 387 18.97 10.53 12.06
N TRP A 388 19.50 11.75 12.28
CA TRP A 388 18.72 12.96 12.35
C TRP A 388 19.29 14.03 11.42
N LYS A 389 18.46 14.52 10.50
CA LYS A 389 18.75 15.62 9.60
C LYS A 389 18.17 16.91 10.17
N SER A 390 18.97 17.95 10.35
CA SER A 390 18.49 19.26 10.77
C SER A 390 17.56 19.86 9.70
N LEU A 391 16.40 20.35 10.12
CA LEU A 391 15.43 21.05 9.28
C LEU A 391 15.44 22.54 9.50
N SER A 392 15.44 22.98 10.77
CA SER A 392 15.33 24.38 11.16
C SER A 392 15.86 24.62 12.56
N GLU A 393 16.34 25.84 12.79
CA GLU A 393 16.71 26.35 14.10
C GLU A 393 16.11 27.75 14.27
N LEU A 394 15.25 27.91 15.31
CA LEU A 394 14.73 29.20 15.72
C LEU A 394 15.41 29.60 17.03
N THR A 395 15.89 30.84 17.08
CA THR A 395 16.53 31.43 18.26
C THR A 395 15.57 32.25 19.10
N SER A 396 14.36 32.50 18.61
CA SER A 396 13.32 33.32 19.25
C SER A 396 11.92 32.72 18.99
N PRO A 397 10.90 33.05 19.82
CA PRO A 397 9.53 32.67 19.59
C PRO A 397 9.00 33.09 18.24
N GLY A 398 8.13 32.30 17.65
CA GLY A 398 7.46 32.63 16.40
C GLY A 398 6.90 31.45 15.62
N PRO A 399 6.14 31.74 14.56
CA PRO A 399 5.61 30.72 13.66
C PRO A 399 6.68 30.24 12.67
N GLN A 400 6.57 28.99 12.27
CA GLN A 400 7.40 28.36 11.25
C GLN A 400 6.56 27.44 10.36
N GLU A 401 6.88 27.43 9.07
CA GLU A 401 6.37 26.45 8.10
C GLU A 401 7.55 25.79 7.38
N ILE A 402 7.55 24.47 7.30
CA ILE A 402 8.59 23.67 6.65
C ILE A 402 7.92 22.75 5.63
N ASP A 403 8.40 22.78 4.38
CA ASP A 403 8.01 21.81 3.37
C ASP A 403 8.78 20.50 3.61
N LEU A 404 8.04 19.45 3.96
CA LEU A 404 8.56 18.10 4.14
C LEU A 404 8.44 17.25 2.87
N SER A 405 7.78 17.73 1.81
CA SER A 405 7.46 16.93 0.63
C SER A 405 8.66 16.20 0.04
N PRO A 406 9.84 16.82 -0.14
CA PRO A 406 11.01 16.11 -0.66
C PRO A 406 11.55 14.99 0.25
N LEU A 407 11.21 15.05 1.54
CA LEU A 407 11.70 14.11 2.56
C LEU A 407 10.75 12.93 2.78
N VAL A 408 9.44 13.16 2.64
CA VAL A 408 8.41 12.16 2.97
C VAL A 408 7.83 11.44 1.75
N LEU A 409 8.12 11.91 0.53
CA LEU A 409 7.59 11.32 -0.70
C LEU A 409 7.84 9.80 -0.73
N ARG A 410 6.75 9.03 -0.92
CA ARG A 410 6.76 7.55 -1.01
C ARG A 410 7.22 6.83 0.26
N ARG A 411 7.14 7.50 1.42
CA ARG A 411 7.37 6.87 2.74
C ARG A 411 6.05 6.54 3.43
N TYR A 412 6.10 5.58 4.34
CA TYR A 412 5.00 5.17 5.22
C TYR A 412 5.18 5.67 6.65
N ASP A 413 6.36 6.14 7.01
CA ASP A 413 6.71 6.53 8.37
C ASP A 413 7.88 7.49 8.37
N TYR A 414 7.90 8.38 9.35
CA TYR A 414 9.02 9.26 9.66
C TYR A 414 8.87 9.83 11.07
N ARG A 415 9.92 10.48 11.56
CA ARG A 415 9.94 11.13 12.87
C ARG A 415 10.38 12.57 12.75
N VAL A 416 9.82 13.43 13.59
CA VAL A 416 10.27 14.82 13.78
C VAL A 416 10.62 15.00 15.24
N LYS A 417 11.81 15.55 15.51
CA LYS A 417 12.31 15.87 16.85
C LYS A 417 12.37 17.37 17.03
N PHE A 418 11.82 17.85 18.14
CA PHE A 418 11.91 19.22 18.63
C PHE A 418 12.79 19.22 19.89
N GLU A 419 13.84 20.03 19.89
CA GLU A 419 14.74 20.25 21.02
C GLU A 419 14.63 21.68 21.47
N PHE A 420 14.06 21.90 22.66
CA PHE A 420 13.76 23.22 23.22
C PHE A 420 14.85 23.66 24.18
N LYS A 421 15.22 24.95 24.16
CA LYS A 421 16.26 25.52 25.03
C LYS A 421 15.73 26.72 25.80
N GLY A 422 15.94 26.71 27.11
CA GLY A 422 15.63 27.81 28.00
C GLY A 422 14.24 27.78 28.65
N PRO A 423 13.97 28.70 29.58
CA PRO A 423 12.76 28.72 30.38
C PRO A 423 11.51 28.97 29.52
N GLY A 424 10.49 28.13 29.71
CA GLY A 424 9.20 28.26 29.03
C GLY A 424 9.23 27.99 27.52
N ALA A 425 10.36 27.53 26.95
CA ALA A 425 10.44 27.12 25.56
C ALA A 425 9.56 25.89 25.31
N GLY A 426 8.89 25.83 24.16
CA GLY A 426 7.95 24.77 23.80
C GLY A 426 7.17 25.10 22.55
N LEU A 427 5.99 24.48 22.42
CA LEU A 427 5.09 24.71 21.28
C LEU A 427 3.74 25.27 21.76
N ASP A 428 3.22 26.26 21.03
CA ASP A 428 1.85 26.76 21.17
C ASP A 428 0.91 26.09 20.16
N THR A 429 1.42 25.77 18.95
CA THR A 429 0.70 25.00 17.93
C THR A 429 1.64 24.02 17.25
N LEU A 430 1.09 22.89 16.77
CA LEU A 430 1.80 21.93 15.94
C LEU A 430 0.83 21.22 15.00
N ARG A 431 1.07 21.35 13.69
CA ARG A 431 0.24 20.77 12.64
C ARG A 431 1.09 20.11 11.56
N PHE A 432 0.69 18.90 11.18
CA PHE A 432 1.19 18.17 10.01
C PHE A 432 0.07 18.08 8.97
N GLU A 433 0.40 18.32 7.72
CA GLU A 433 -0.52 18.20 6.58
C GLU A 433 0.13 17.38 5.48
N HIS A 434 -0.59 16.37 4.98
CA HIS A 434 -0.09 15.50 3.93
C HIS A 434 -1.18 15.15 2.94
N ASP A 435 -0.82 15.11 1.67
CA ASP A 435 -1.53 14.31 0.68
C ASP A 435 -0.96 12.88 0.73
N ILE A 436 -1.85 11.91 0.62
CA ILE A 436 -1.53 10.49 0.61
C ILE A 436 -2.11 9.82 -0.63
N GLN A 437 -1.56 8.66 -0.98
CA GLN A 437 -2.11 7.80 -2.01
C GLN A 437 -2.68 6.54 -1.40
N ASN A 438 -3.94 6.22 -1.76
CA ASN A 438 -4.58 4.95 -1.45
C ASN A 438 -5.28 4.38 -2.69
N SER A 439 -5.41 3.06 -2.77
CA SER A 439 -6.19 2.41 -3.82
C SER A 439 -7.69 2.62 -3.59
N GLN A 440 -8.37 3.17 -4.60
CA GLN A 440 -9.82 3.39 -4.53
C GLN A 440 -10.62 2.08 -4.46
N ARG A 441 -10.07 1.01 -5.03
CA ARG A 441 -10.75 -0.29 -5.13
C ARG A 441 -10.84 -1.05 -3.81
N ALA A 442 -9.93 -0.75 -2.87
CA ALA A 442 -9.94 -1.32 -1.52
C ALA A 442 -10.77 -0.49 -0.52
N LEU A 443 -11.33 0.66 -0.93
CA LEU A 443 -12.16 1.47 -0.05
C LEU A 443 -13.53 0.82 0.15
N PRO A 444 -14.12 0.92 1.35
CA PRO A 444 -15.41 0.31 1.70
C PRO A 444 -16.59 1.06 1.06
N ALA A 445 -16.80 0.82 -0.23
CA ALA A 445 -17.83 1.45 -1.05
C ALA A 445 -19.26 0.92 -0.74
N PHE A 446 -20.27 1.70 -1.14
CA PHE A 446 -21.67 1.30 -1.14
C PHE A 446 -22.11 0.84 -2.53
N ALA A 447 -23.21 0.08 -2.56
CA ALA A 447 -23.98 -0.25 -3.75
C ALA A 447 -25.45 0.18 -3.58
N ALA A 448 -26.24 0.14 -4.65
CA ALA A 448 -27.68 0.32 -4.55
C ALA A 448 -28.32 -0.73 -3.61
N GLY A 449 -29.31 -0.34 -2.84
CA GLY A 449 -29.93 -1.16 -1.83
C GLY A 449 -29.27 -1.06 -0.46
N LYS A 450 -29.43 -2.10 0.35
CA LYS A 450 -28.92 -2.18 1.71
C LYS A 450 -27.41 -2.45 1.71
N ASN A 451 -26.66 -1.66 2.46
CA ASN A 451 -25.23 -1.82 2.72
C ASN A 451 -25.02 -2.01 4.22
N THR A 452 -24.20 -2.97 4.58
CA THR A 452 -23.79 -3.21 5.97
C THR A 452 -22.34 -2.77 6.15
N LEU A 453 -22.13 -1.87 7.09
CA LEU A 453 -20.79 -1.43 7.48
C LEU A 453 -20.42 -2.08 8.80
N THR A 454 -19.21 -2.57 8.91
CA THR A 454 -18.64 -3.02 10.18
C THR A 454 -17.44 -2.14 10.54
N PHE A 455 -17.46 -1.65 11.75
CA PHE A 455 -16.32 -0.98 12.38
C PHE A 455 -15.65 -1.96 13.32
N SER A 456 -14.33 -1.98 13.33
CA SER A 456 -13.56 -2.63 14.37
C SER A 456 -12.31 -1.82 14.73
N ALA A 457 -11.88 -1.94 15.98
CA ALA A 457 -10.59 -1.49 16.47
C ALA A 457 -9.92 -2.67 17.15
N GLY A 458 -8.64 -2.87 16.85
CA GLY A 458 -7.89 -4.02 17.34
C GLY A 458 -7.20 -3.77 18.68
N PRO A 459 -6.26 -4.64 19.04
CA PRO A 459 -5.45 -4.44 20.24
C PRO A 459 -4.65 -3.13 20.16
N ALA A 460 -4.31 -2.57 21.32
CA ALA A 460 -3.46 -1.39 21.42
C ALA A 460 -2.00 -1.76 21.07
N GLU A 461 -1.76 -2.02 19.81
CA GLU A 461 -0.46 -2.39 19.24
C GLU A 461 -0.10 -1.49 18.07
N SER A 462 1.19 -1.26 17.92
CA SER A 462 1.78 -0.58 16.76
C SER A 462 3.01 -1.33 16.29
N THR A 463 3.53 -0.97 15.12
CA THR A 463 4.65 -1.66 14.47
C THR A 463 5.74 -0.67 14.12
N VAL A 464 7.00 -1.02 14.40
CA VAL A 464 8.18 -0.38 13.81
C VAL A 464 8.70 -1.26 12.70
N THR A 465 8.87 -0.69 11.51
CA THR A 465 9.29 -1.43 10.32
C THR A 465 10.71 -1.05 9.92
N VAL A 466 11.51 -2.07 9.56
CA VAL A 466 12.77 -1.96 8.84
C VAL A 466 12.55 -2.63 7.49
N GLU A 467 12.72 -1.89 6.41
CA GLU A 467 12.63 -2.40 5.04
C GLU A 467 13.96 -2.17 4.31
N GLY A 468 14.35 -3.13 3.50
CA GLY A 468 15.49 -3.00 2.62
C GLY A 468 15.25 -3.68 1.29
N SER A 469 15.79 -3.08 0.24
CA SER A 469 15.78 -3.63 -1.11
C SER A 469 17.16 -3.54 -1.70
N VAL A 470 17.51 -4.53 -2.50
CA VAL A 470 18.77 -4.49 -3.25
C VAL A 470 18.49 -3.81 -4.57
N ASN A 471 19.09 -2.67 -4.73
CA ASN A 471 19.28 -2.13 -6.06
C ASN A 471 20.59 -2.73 -6.61
N GLY A 472 20.47 -3.58 -7.62
CA GLY A 472 21.63 -4.12 -8.31
C GLY A 472 22.34 -3.01 -9.05
N ASP A 473 23.26 -2.29 -8.38
CA ASP A 473 24.29 -1.63 -9.14
C ASP A 473 25.09 -2.70 -9.90
N ALA A 474 25.76 -2.33 -10.98
CA ALA A 474 26.56 -3.24 -11.81
C ALA A 474 27.65 -4.00 -11.03
N LYS A 475 27.86 -3.71 -9.75
CA LYS A 475 28.82 -4.32 -8.84
C LYS A 475 28.17 -5.18 -7.75
N GLY A 476 26.85 -5.32 -7.75
CA GLY A 476 26.13 -6.12 -6.75
C GLY A 476 26.17 -5.56 -5.33
N LYS A 477 26.49 -4.28 -5.15
CA LYS A 477 26.52 -3.65 -3.83
C LYS A 477 25.11 -3.36 -3.35
N ASN A 478 24.89 -3.65 -2.10
CA ASN A 478 23.62 -3.41 -1.43
C ASN A 478 23.60 -1.99 -0.83
N VAL A 479 23.06 -1.04 -1.57
CA VAL A 479 23.08 0.38 -1.20
C VAL A 479 21.99 0.73 -0.19
N LEU A 480 20.90 -0.05 -0.10
CA LEU A 480 19.69 0.32 0.65
C LEU A 480 19.63 -0.26 2.07
N TYR A 481 20.33 -1.35 2.35
CA TYR A 481 20.35 -1.92 3.71
C TYR A 481 21.13 -1.04 4.70
N THR A 482 22.00 -0.17 4.22
CA THR A 482 22.80 0.72 5.07
C THR A 482 21.98 1.76 5.81
N ASP A 483 20.78 2.09 5.33
CA ASP A 483 19.92 3.11 5.95
C ASP A 483 19.50 2.75 7.37
N PHE A 484 19.47 1.46 7.72
CA PHE A 484 19.14 0.97 9.06
C PHE A 484 20.36 0.43 9.82
N HIS A 485 21.55 0.87 9.46
CA HIS A 485 22.83 0.56 10.14
C HIS A 485 23.05 -0.93 10.43
N PRO A 486 22.87 -1.83 9.45
CA PRO A 486 23.13 -3.24 9.68
C PRO A 486 24.62 -3.52 9.89
N GLU A 487 24.90 -4.54 10.70
CA GLU A 487 26.22 -5.17 10.78
C GLU A 487 26.26 -6.30 9.73
N ALA A 488 27.06 -6.15 8.66
CA ALA A 488 27.16 -7.12 7.57
C ALA A 488 28.53 -7.79 7.56
N ASN A 489 28.55 -9.09 7.26
CA ASN A 489 29.75 -9.90 7.13
C ASN A 489 29.54 -10.94 6.02
N GLY A 490 30.11 -10.71 4.85
CA GLY A 490 30.00 -11.61 3.69
C GLY A 490 28.64 -11.61 2.98
N MET A 491 27.72 -10.72 3.38
CA MET A 491 26.39 -10.50 2.76
C MET A 491 26.14 -9.02 2.47
N GLU A 492 27.14 -8.30 2.00
CA GLU A 492 27.03 -6.88 1.66
C GLU A 492 26.35 -6.64 0.30
N GLY A 493 26.31 -7.66 -0.56
CA GLY A 493 25.72 -7.60 -1.89
C GLY A 493 24.44 -8.42 -2.02
N CYS A 494 23.73 -8.22 -3.14
CA CYS A 494 22.53 -9.02 -3.47
C CYS A 494 22.80 -10.50 -3.75
N TRP A 495 24.05 -10.81 -4.10
CA TRP A 495 24.52 -12.17 -4.34
C TRP A 495 25.70 -12.47 -3.43
N PHE A 496 25.61 -13.55 -2.68
CA PHE A 496 26.71 -14.01 -1.84
C PHE A 496 27.04 -15.48 -2.12
N GLN A 497 28.26 -15.87 -1.81
CA GLN A 497 28.76 -17.24 -1.90
C GLN A 497 29.56 -17.57 -0.64
N GLY A 498 29.46 -18.80 -0.16
CA GLY A 498 30.09 -19.21 1.08
C GLY A 498 29.15 -19.04 2.29
N LYS A 499 29.67 -18.48 3.36
CA LYS A 499 28.92 -18.13 4.57
C LYS A 499 28.96 -16.63 4.77
N GLY A 500 27.87 -16.07 5.23
CA GLY A 500 27.80 -14.65 5.58
C GLY A 500 26.58 -14.38 6.45
N ASP A 501 26.54 -13.21 7.06
CA ASP A 501 25.38 -12.75 7.81
C ASP A 501 25.19 -11.23 7.67
N ILE A 502 23.97 -10.80 7.92
CA ILE A 502 23.60 -9.39 8.06
C ILE A 502 22.64 -9.27 9.24
N THR A 503 22.93 -8.34 10.14
CA THR A 503 22.20 -8.16 11.40
C THR A 503 21.67 -6.75 11.51
N PHE A 504 20.38 -6.60 11.77
CA PHE A 504 19.69 -5.33 11.94
C PHE A 504 19.33 -5.07 13.41
N PRO A 505 19.68 -3.91 13.97
CA PRO A 505 19.13 -3.47 15.24
C PRO A 505 17.66 -3.04 15.07
N VAL A 506 16.82 -3.37 16.04
CA VAL A 506 15.41 -3.00 16.06
C VAL A 506 15.05 -2.52 17.45
N ALA A 507 14.46 -1.33 17.54
CA ALA A 507 14.00 -0.75 18.80
C ALA A 507 12.54 -0.29 18.71
N THR A 508 11.76 -0.54 19.76
CA THR A 508 10.35 -0.19 19.84
C THR A 508 10.07 0.77 21.01
N PRO A 509 9.10 1.69 20.87
CA PRO A 509 8.75 2.65 21.94
C PRO A 509 8.09 2.01 23.16
N GLY A 510 7.43 0.89 22.95
CA GLY A 510 6.77 0.09 23.98
C GLY A 510 7.29 -1.33 24.03
N ASP A 511 6.74 -2.14 24.90
CA ASP A 511 7.17 -3.53 25.07
C ASP A 511 6.84 -4.34 23.80
N MET A 512 7.85 -4.91 23.19
CA MET A 512 7.76 -5.72 21.97
C MET A 512 6.92 -6.98 22.23
N THR A 513 5.97 -7.26 21.36
CA THR A 513 5.07 -8.42 21.47
C THR A 513 5.46 -9.55 20.56
N ARG A 514 5.98 -9.24 19.37
CA ARG A 514 6.46 -10.21 18.37
C ARG A 514 7.32 -9.54 17.32
N LEU A 515 8.09 -10.34 16.63
CA LEU A 515 8.84 -9.97 15.42
C LEU A 515 8.28 -10.75 14.23
N ARG A 516 7.97 -10.06 13.15
CA ARG A 516 7.57 -10.65 11.87
C ARG A 516 8.60 -10.21 10.84
N PHE A 517 9.25 -11.15 10.17
CA PHE A 517 10.32 -10.78 9.25
C PHE A 517 10.60 -11.85 8.21
N GLY A 518 11.22 -11.45 7.14
CA GLY A 518 11.58 -12.34 6.05
C GLY A 518 12.31 -11.64 4.92
N THR A 519 12.65 -12.42 3.91
CA THR A 519 13.37 -11.96 2.74
C THR A 519 12.87 -12.62 1.48
N GLN A 520 12.95 -11.89 0.38
CA GLN A 520 12.94 -12.49 -0.95
C GLN A 520 14.33 -13.04 -1.26
N PHE A 521 14.38 -14.29 -1.69
CA PHE A 521 15.63 -14.98 -1.94
C PHE A 521 15.60 -15.85 -3.19
N ARG A 522 16.78 -16.19 -3.69
CA ARG A 522 16.97 -17.15 -4.76
C ARG A 522 18.11 -18.08 -4.40
N ALA A 523 17.92 -19.37 -4.57
CA ALA A 523 18.93 -20.37 -4.23
C ALA A 523 18.94 -21.51 -5.25
N ARG A 524 20.12 -21.97 -5.66
CA ARG A 524 20.29 -22.98 -6.72
C ARG A 524 20.47 -24.40 -6.19
N ASP A 525 20.89 -24.54 -4.96
CA ASP A 525 21.16 -25.85 -4.33
C ASP A 525 20.24 -26.04 -3.10
N GLY A 526 19.80 -27.27 -2.84
CA GLY A 526 18.98 -27.59 -1.66
C GLY A 526 19.67 -27.38 -0.31
N LYS A 527 20.99 -27.22 -0.30
CA LYS A 527 21.78 -26.88 0.90
C LYS A 527 22.01 -25.38 1.06
N ASP A 528 21.72 -24.60 0.01
CA ASP A 528 21.75 -23.15 0.06
C ASP A 528 20.53 -22.61 0.79
N GLY A 529 20.69 -21.53 1.51
CA GLY A 529 19.57 -20.91 2.23
C GLY A 529 20.02 -19.85 3.21
N ILE A 530 19.04 -19.29 3.89
CA ILE A 530 19.20 -18.19 4.84
C ILE A 530 18.48 -18.55 6.13
N ASP A 531 19.21 -18.68 7.22
CA ASP A 531 18.67 -18.91 8.56
C ASP A 531 18.26 -17.58 9.18
N TYR A 532 17.08 -17.56 9.77
CA TYR A 532 16.50 -16.41 10.45
C TYR A 532 16.70 -16.56 11.96
N GLN A 533 17.30 -15.57 12.58
CA GLN A 533 17.66 -15.61 13.99
C GLN A 533 17.33 -14.29 14.68
N VAL A 534 16.99 -14.36 15.96
CA VAL A 534 16.71 -13.20 16.82
C VAL A 534 17.56 -13.24 18.08
N SER A 535 17.93 -12.07 18.57
CA SER A 535 18.64 -11.91 19.83
C SER A 535 18.00 -10.79 20.64
N PHE A 536 17.87 -10.99 21.95
CA PHE A 536 17.33 -10.03 22.91
C PHE A 536 18.37 -9.60 23.98
N ASP A 537 19.61 -9.97 23.79
CA ASP A 537 20.73 -9.72 24.73
C ASP A 537 21.93 -9.03 24.04
N GLY A 538 21.64 -8.26 22.98
CA GLY A 538 22.65 -7.51 22.23
C GLY A 538 23.48 -8.36 21.27
N GLY A 539 23.05 -9.58 20.95
CA GLY A 539 23.74 -10.49 20.03
C GLY A 539 24.62 -11.54 20.70
N LYS A 540 24.53 -11.68 22.03
CA LYS A 540 25.29 -12.69 22.78
C LYS A 540 24.72 -14.09 22.58
N THR A 541 23.40 -14.21 22.56
CA THR A 541 22.70 -15.48 22.25
C THR A 541 21.69 -15.28 21.13
N TRP A 542 21.45 -16.35 20.35
CA TRP A 542 20.58 -16.31 19.19
C TRP A 542 19.55 -17.43 19.25
N LYS A 543 18.29 -17.09 19.02
CA LYS A 543 17.18 -18.03 18.86
C LYS A 543 16.88 -18.21 17.37
N ALA A 544 16.69 -19.45 16.92
CA ALA A 544 16.23 -19.72 15.56
C ALA A 544 14.76 -19.32 15.40
N ALA A 545 14.44 -18.64 14.31
CA ALA A 545 13.09 -18.22 13.97
C ALA A 545 12.55 -18.91 12.70
N GLY A 546 13.44 -19.35 11.80
CA GLY A 546 13.07 -20.00 10.56
C GLY A 546 14.24 -20.16 9.61
N ARG A 547 13.96 -20.67 8.40
CA ARG A 547 14.95 -20.82 7.34
C ARG A 547 14.28 -20.68 5.98
N ALA A 548 14.82 -19.83 5.14
CA ALA A 548 14.56 -19.81 3.71
C ALA A 548 15.48 -20.82 3.02
N ALA A 549 14.93 -21.93 2.54
CA ALA A 549 15.69 -23.05 1.99
C ALA A 549 15.56 -23.13 0.47
N GLY A 550 16.67 -23.39 -0.24
CA GLY A 550 16.67 -23.73 -1.65
C GLY A 550 16.31 -25.21 -1.92
N PRO A 551 16.26 -25.63 -3.21
CA PRO A 551 16.43 -24.75 -4.36
C PRO A 551 15.16 -23.99 -4.72
N THR A 552 15.31 -22.74 -5.14
CA THR A 552 14.23 -21.93 -5.73
C THR A 552 14.78 -20.92 -6.72
N PRO A 553 14.13 -20.68 -7.88
CA PRO A 553 14.49 -19.57 -8.76
C PRO A 553 14.07 -18.20 -8.22
N GLY A 554 13.20 -18.17 -7.22
CA GLY A 554 12.76 -16.99 -6.47
C GLY A 554 11.58 -17.31 -5.59
N ASP A 555 11.68 -16.97 -4.30
CA ASP A 555 10.62 -17.16 -3.31
C ASP A 555 10.73 -16.11 -2.20
N CYS A 556 9.72 -16.01 -1.36
CA CYS A 556 9.73 -15.24 -0.13
C CYS A 556 9.39 -16.14 1.06
N GLN A 557 10.25 -16.11 2.03
CA GLN A 557 9.99 -16.74 3.32
C GLN A 557 9.82 -15.64 4.36
N TYR A 558 8.63 -15.56 4.96
CA TYR A 558 8.28 -14.61 5.99
C TYR A 558 7.78 -15.36 7.22
N VAL A 559 8.33 -15.06 8.39
CA VAL A 559 8.07 -15.78 9.63
C VAL A 559 7.56 -14.86 10.73
N THR A 560 6.84 -15.42 11.69
CA THR A 560 6.43 -14.74 12.93
C THR A 560 7.11 -15.40 14.11
N PHE A 561 7.84 -14.60 14.89
CA PHE A 561 8.48 -15.01 16.14
C PHE A 561 7.79 -14.34 17.33
N SER A 562 7.09 -15.12 18.16
CA SER A 562 6.28 -14.62 19.28
C SER A 562 6.88 -14.89 20.67
N ASP A 563 8.00 -15.65 20.75
CA ASP A 563 8.68 -15.91 22.03
C ASP A 563 9.60 -14.74 22.41
N VAL A 564 9.01 -13.56 22.56
CA VAL A 564 9.71 -12.34 22.97
C VAL A 564 9.68 -12.22 24.50
N PRO A 565 10.82 -12.05 25.19
CA PRO A 565 10.85 -11.85 26.62
C PRO A 565 10.05 -10.61 27.06
N ALA A 566 9.31 -10.72 28.14
CA ALA A 566 8.51 -9.60 28.65
C ALA A 566 9.39 -8.36 28.95
N GLY A 567 8.88 -7.17 28.62
CA GLY A 567 9.59 -5.91 28.82
C GLY A 567 10.70 -5.62 27.78
N THR A 568 10.85 -6.47 26.77
CA THR A 568 11.81 -6.25 25.67
C THR A 568 11.42 -5.05 24.83
N ARG A 569 12.36 -4.15 24.57
CA ARG A 569 12.20 -3.01 23.65
C ARG A 569 13.28 -2.94 22.59
N GLU A 570 14.31 -3.74 22.70
CA GLU A 570 15.42 -3.84 21.75
C GLU A 570 15.66 -5.29 21.35
N ALA A 571 15.94 -5.50 20.09
CA ALA A 571 16.27 -6.80 19.53
C ALA A 571 17.31 -6.63 18.41
N LYS A 572 18.00 -7.72 18.09
CA LYS A 572 18.74 -7.86 16.84
C LYS A 572 18.11 -8.98 16.01
N VAL A 573 17.88 -8.71 14.73
CA VAL A 573 17.40 -9.70 13.75
C VAL A 573 18.54 -9.99 12.79
N ARG A 574 18.90 -11.27 12.65
CA ARG A 574 20.00 -11.71 11.79
C ARG A 574 19.51 -12.67 10.71
N PHE A 575 19.95 -12.40 9.49
CA PHE A 575 19.87 -13.29 8.34
C PHE A 575 21.26 -13.91 8.13
N SER A 576 21.37 -15.23 8.33
CA SER A 576 22.66 -15.94 8.23
C SER A 576 22.62 -16.89 7.05
N GLY A 577 23.38 -16.55 6.00
CA GLY A 577 23.37 -17.25 4.73
C GLY A 577 24.40 -18.39 4.65
N THR A 578 24.04 -19.47 3.98
CA THR A 578 24.94 -20.52 3.53
C THR A 578 24.71 -20.76 2.05
N SER A 579 25.75 -20.66 1.24
CA SER A 579 25.67 -20.78 -0.21
C SER A 579 26.86 -21.55 -0.78
N ARG A 580 26.59 -22.59 -1.55
CA ARG A 580 27.58 -23.30 -2.39
C ARG A 580 27.68 -22.67 -3.75
N ASN A 581 26.53 -22.32 -4.32
CA ASN A 581 26.37 -21.51 -5.51
C ASN A 581 25.89 -20.11 -5.11
N ALA A 582 26.01 -19.11 -5.98
CA ALA A 582 25.52 -17.77 -5.66
C ALA A 582 24.03 -17.79 -5.23
N THR A 583 23.77 -17.38 -4.00
CA THR A 583 22.44 -17.21 -3.43
C THR A 583 22.06 -15.74 -3.45
N GLY A 584 20.86 -15.43 -3.92
CA GLY A 584 20.32 -14.08 -3.94
C GLY A 584 19.63 -13.75 -2.62
N PHE A 585 19.94 -12.57 -2.09
CA PHE A 585 19.26 -11.95 -0.95
C PHE A 585 18.79 -10.57 -1.42
N LEU A 586 17.49 -10.45 -1.74
CA LEU A 586 17.00 -9.37 -2.60
C LEU A 586 16.28 -8.26 -1.83
N ASN A 587 15.20 -8.57 -1.17
CA ASN A 587 14.44 -7.65 -0.35
C ASN A 587 14.28 -8.24 1.04
N LEU A 588 14.17 -7.38 2.04
CA LEU A 588 13.83 -7.78 3.39
C LEU A 588 12.79 -6.85 4.00
N ARG A 589 12.06 -7.40 4.96
CA ARG A 589 11.22 -6.63 5.85
C ARG A 589 11.29 -7.22 7.25
N ILE A 590 11.39 -6.35 8.25
CA ILE A 590 11.31 -6.68 9.66
C ILE A 590 10.26 -5.76 10.28
N ASP A 591 9.22 -6.35 10.83
CA ASP A 591 8.17 -5.67 11.59
C ASP A 591 8.29 -6.06 13.06
N ALA A 592 8.56 -5.09 13.92
CA ALA A 592 8.54 -5.26 15.36
C ALA A 592 7.24 -4.70 15.92
N ASP A 593 6.32 -5.59 16.28
CA ASP A 593 5.06 -5.23 16.90
C ASP A 593 5.26 -5.01 18.40
N TYR A 594 4.65 -3.96 18.93
CA TYR A 594 4.79 -3.56 20.32
C TYR A 594 3.48 -3.05 20.92
N LYS A 595 3.34 -3.12 22.24
CA LYS A 595 2.25 -2.47 22.97
C LYS A 595 2.36 -0.97 22.79
N GLU A 596 1.32 -0.33 22.25
CA GLU A 596 1.27 1.13 22.14
C GLU A 596 1.17 1.74 23.55
N PRO A 597 2.17 2.52 24.01
CA PRO A 597 2.18 3.04 25.39
C PRO A 597 0.98 3.92 25.73
N ALA A 598 0.48 4.67 24.74
CA ALA A 598 -0.71 5.49 24.84
C ALA A 598 -1.97 4.79 24.30
N GLY A 599 -1.91 3.48 24.04
CA GLY A 599 -2.98 2.72 23.41
C GLY A 599 -4.22 2.60 24.29
N GLY A 600 -5.38 2.79 23.66
CA GLY A 600 -6.67 2.63 24.31
C GLY A 600 -7.81 3.04 23.41
N PHE A 601 -8.95 2.35 23.52
CA PHE A 601 -10.11 2.67 22.70
C PHE A 601 -10.69 4.03 23.12
N ARG A 602 -10.99 4.85 22.13
CA ARG A 602 -11.80 6.07 22.20
C ARG A 602 -12.85 6.04 21.10
N PRO A 603 -13.99 6.72 21.27
CA PRO A 603 -14.98 6.80 20.21
C PRO A 603 -14.37 7.34 18.90
N VAL A 604 -14.70 6.68 17.80
CA VAL A 604 -14.22 7.04 16.45
C VAL A 604 -15.39 7.53 15.63
N LYS A 605 -15.23 8.71 15.03
CA LYS A 605 -16.19 9.28 14.07
C LYS A 605 -15.78 8.88 12.66
N VAL A 606 -16.74 8.31 11.92
CA VAL A 606 -16.58 7.91 10.52
C VAL A 606 -17.62 8.67 9.70
N THR A 607 -17.16 9.49 8.76
CA THR A 607 -18.04 10.28 7.90
C THR A 607 -17.91 9.81 6.46
N TYR A 608 -19.03 9.38 5.88
CA TYR A 608 -19.13 9.04 4.46
C TYR A 608 -19.81 10.15 3.68
N ARG A 609 -19.28 10.41 2.46
CA ARG A 609 -19.89 11.31 1.48
C ARG A 609 -20.02 10.62 0.14
N TRP A 610 -21.18 10.77 -0.50
CA TRP A 610 -21.44 10.24 -1.84
C TRP A 610 -22.50 11.08 -2.55
N ASP A 611 -22.66 10.90 -3.86
CA ASP A 611 -23.79 11.42 -4.61
C ASP A 611 -24.74 10.26 -4.94
N GLU A 612 -26.04 10.53 -4.91
CA GLU A 612 -27.10 9.60 -5.27
C GLU A 612 -28.13 10.35 -6.11
N ASP A 613 -28.34 9.93 -7.35
CA ASP A 613 -29.17 10.64 -8.33
C ASP A 613 -28.83 12.14 -8.45
N GLY A 614 -27.53 12.45 -8.48
CA GLY A 614 -27.02 13.82 -8.57
C GLY A 614 -27.19 14.67 -7.30
N LYS A 615 -27.63 14.07 -6.19
CA LYS A 615 -27.79 14.74 -4.89
C LYS A 615 -26.68 14.32 -3.94
N ALA A 616 -26.00 15.30 -3.36
CA ALA A 616 -24.98 15.04 -2.33
C ALA A 616 -25.61 14.44 -1.07
N LYS A 617 -25.00 13.39 -0.55
CA LYS A 617 -25.35 12.70 0.69
C LYS A 617 -24.16 12.68 1.65
N GLU A 618 -24.47 12.79 2.93
CA GLU A 618 -23.50 12.60 4.00
C GLU A 618 -24.12 11.76 5.11
N GLN A 619 -23.35 10.81 5.64
CA GLN A 619 -23.72 10.02 6.80
C GLN A 619 -22.57 9.99 7.79
N VAL A 620 -22.87 10.30 9.03
CA VAL A 620 -21.91 10.27 10.14
C VAL A 620 -22.25 9.11 11.07
N PHE A 621 -21.25 8.31 11.39
CA PHE A 621 -21.31 7.26 12.39
C PHE A 621 -20.31 7.57 13.51
N VAL A 622 -20.66 7.21 14.73
CA VAL A 622 -19.75 7.29 15.87
C VAL A 622 -19.68 5.91 16.50
N ALA A 623 -18.55 5.24 16.31
CA ALA A 623 -18.26 3.98 17.00
C ALA A 623 -17.95 4.28 18.47
N LYS A 624 -18.80 3.80 19.37
CA LYS A 624 -18.64 3.93 20.82
C LYS A 624 -18.00 2.69 21.47
N LYS A 625 -17.84 1.64 20.69
CA LYS A 625 -17.24 0.35 21.05
C LYS A 625 -16.24 -0.09 19.98
N ALA A 626 -15.34 -0.97 20.37
CA ALA A 626 -14.35 -1.52 19.45
C ALA A 626 -14.93 -2.37 18.31
N ASP A 627 -16.18 -2.81 18.43
CA ASP A 627 -16.91 -3.53 17.37
C ASP A 627 -18.32 -2.96 17.26
N GLU A 628 -18.64 -2.40 16.10
CA GLU A 628 -19.99 -1.89 15.79
C GLU A 628 -20.40 -2.19 14.35
N THR A 629 -21.70 -2.29 14.12
CA THR A 629 -22.27 -2.51 12.79
C THR A 629 -23.31 -1.44 12.50
N TRP A 630 -23.25 -0.88 11.28
CA TRP A 630 -24.20 0.13 10.82
C TRP A 630 -24.84 -0.28 9.51
N THR A 631 -25.97 0.31 9.19
CA THR A 631 -26.69 0.07 7.92
C THR A 631 -26.88 1.40 7.19
N VAL A 632 -26.61 1.38 5.87
CA VAL A 632 -26.93 2.46 4.93
C VAL A 632 -27.75 1.91 3.80
N THR A 633 -28.85 2.59 3.44
CA THR A 633 -29.64 2.22 2.26
C THR A 633 -29.50 3.29 1.20
N CYS A 634 -29.02 2.89 0.02
CA CYS A 634 -28.94 3.75 -1.17
C CYS A 634 -30.10 3.39 -2.11
N ALA A 635 -30.94 4.36 -2.45
CA ALA A 635 -32.08 4.14 -3.35
C ALA A 635 -31.61 3.88 -4.79
N ALA A 636 -30.49 4.50 -5.19
CA ALA A 636 -29.85 4.33 -6.49
C ALA A 636 -28.36 3.96 -6.33
N LYS A 637 -27.66 3.74 -7.45
CA LYS A 637 -26.21 3.49 -7.44
C LYS A 637 -25.48 4.71 -6.94
N PRO A 638 -24.78 4.64 -5.78
CA PRO A 638 -24.04 5.77 -5.25
C PRO A 638 -22.76 6.03 -6.02
N VAL A 639 -22.39 7.31 -6.15
CA VAL A 639 -21.07 7.75 -6.59
C VAL A 639 -20.30 8.17 -5.34
N MET A 640 -19.46 7.28 -4.85
CA MET A 640 -18.69 7.50 -3.63
C MET A 640 -17.73 8.68 -3.77
N LYS A 641 -17.60 9.51 -2.73
CA LYS A 641 -16.72 10.69 -2.70
C LYS A 641 -15.59 10.52 -1.69
N SER A 642 -15.93 10.38 -0.42
CA SER A 642 -14.93 10.28 0.64
C SER A 642 -15.40 9.47 1.83
N VAL A 643 -14.44 8.89 2.53
CA VAL A 643 -14.56 8.39 3.89
C VAL A 643 -13.52 9.09 4.77
N VAL A 644 -13.98 9.70 5.87
CA VAL A 644 -13.15 10.43 6.83
C VAL A 644 -13.21 9.71 8.17
N MET A 645 -12.08 9.53 8.82
CA MET A 645 -11.95 8.95 10.14
C MET A 645 -11.17 9.88 11.05
N GLU A 646 -11.70 10.10 12.25
CA GLU A 646 -11.10 10.91 13.32
C GLU A 646 -11.64 10.44 14.68
N LEU A 647 -10.97 10.76 15.77
CA LEU A 647 -11.55 10.52 17.08
C LEU A 647 -12.79 11.41 17.25
N ALA A 648 -13.84 10.85 17.86
CA ALA A 648 -14.99 11.64 18.26
C ALA A 648 -14.65 12.36 19.57
N ASP A 649 -14.80 13.66 19.56
CA ASP A 649 -14.62 14.53 20.74
C ASP A 649 -15.77 14.39 21.74
#